data_6fe3021d69e4a8fa569ac650b7d23e2b
#
_entry.id   6fe3021d69e4a8fa569ac650b7d23e2b
#
_cell.length_a   1.000
_cell.length_b   1.000
_cell.length_c   1.000
_cell.angle_alpha   90.00
_cell.angle_beta   90.00
_cell.angle_gamma   90.00
#
_symmetry.space_group_name_H-M   'P 1'
#
loop_
_entity.id
_entity.type
_entity.pdbx_description
1 polymer ?
#
loop_
_entity_poly.entity_id
_entity_poly.type
_entity_poly.pdbx_seq_one_letter_code
_entity_poly.pdbx_strand_id
1 'polypeptide(L)'
;MQHFILLWVTAFLVSGTQAEAQRREIETVFEDDHMIVEFNRSGMSRISSPSDKYQANIVGQGSWGEAEITYRVGSGAWLSIYSGGTRIEEVSPGKLVYSSFNEGTPMKYFRIFEKKAKAVEWTIRVESQFPHPITIGDFAVPFPVSSPRRYPGPPEIFEQGFTMHRHIAGDASFLYFTRANGEPPYLVVTTTPGTFFEYFEDNMPFIHSGLSAGRIEEGTWRLENTMIELAPEGEEGSSIEYGFRLQWADSYDEMREILYENGLFDVRVIPGMTLPQGMKAKFSLHTRNSIDSIVPEFPEQTRLRFLESPVPDHYIYEVEFNRLGENLLTIHYNGQRKSVLEFFSTEPVETLIAKRSRFITRSQQHRDPSKWYNGLYSVWDMKNRVLRGPENTDGFDHWWGYVLAADDPALCKAPFVAAKNVYLPVDEEIRSVEYYIENYVWGGLQRTPEEEPYPYGIFGVPNWKVNRDGLFYRAGIRNANLDKMPVWRAYDYPHIFMLYYHMFQLAEYYPDKVKFRDAEGYLDLACNTARAFFKYPYEILPYYEVYQWGFYNELVLLPLIDALERYGRQEDADWLRGEWEKKVKYFVYDDPYPYRSEYAFDRTAFESTYALAKYGTLTEMEPDENLWFDKNREIWYSHPEVSREDCRAFMDRQLWAGLAVRGWLEPSYYFLGADFSLSYMARMGGWGILDYALSFAEKPWDWLQLGYASYLSSFALMNTGTPESNYGYWFPGKENDGATGWAFNTQKYGRIWLQSRDNPRGAWIYDGEADLGNGAIFRMAATVLARDPLFGWFAYGGTLSESERRFSVIPKDGVRNRFWIVTDEERTGIEVTRDGFKKDAPVVWSSGEGTIRLTLENRSGDKHETVLIIRSNDRWTLTLDGRRIRTRKNNRMAEEVVEAVLPITGGEHQLILRKNE
;
A
#
# COMPACT_ATOMS: atom_id res chain seq x y z
N MET A 1 -8.00 -34.14 0.32
CA MET A 1 -8.20 -33.11 1.34
C MET A 1 -8.11 -33.62 2.77
N GLN A 2 -8.83 -34.69 3.15
CA GLN A 2 -8.71 -35.24 4.53
C GLN A 2 -7.33 -35.80 4.92
N HIS A 3 -6.54 -36.33 4.00
CA HIS A 3 -5.20 -36.87 4.30
C HIS A 3 -4.10 -35.80 4.37
N PHE A 4 -4.28 -34.64 3.73
CA PHE A 4 -3.35 -33.52 3.84
C PHE A 4 -3.61 -32.66 5.10
N ILE A 5 -4.86 -32.54 5.51
CA ILE A 5 -5.23 -31.90 6.79
C ILE A 5 -4.72 -32.75 7.96
N LEU A 6 -4.75 -34.09 7.86
CA LEU A 6 -4.25 -34.98 8.93
C LEU A 6 -2.72 -34.91 9.08
N LEU A 7 -1.96 -34.74 7.98
CA LEU A 7 -0.50 -34.58 8.06
C LEU A 7 -0.08 -33.23 8.57
N TRP A 8 -0.84 -32.17 8.27
CA TRP A 8 -0.60 -30.82 8.83
C TRP A 8 -1.08 -30.72 10.28
N VAL A 9 -2.19 -31.35 10.64
CA VAL A 9 -2.66 -31.42 12.02
C VAL A 9 -1.76 -32.29 12.89
N THR A 10 -1.20 -33.38 12.37
CA THR A 10 -0.21 -34.19 13.11
C THR A 10 1.15 -33.49 13.19
N ALA A 11 1.59 -32.77 12.18
CA ALA A 11 2.80 -31.94 12.28
C ALA A 11 2.60 -30.72 13.22
N PHE A 12 1.41 -30.12 13.22
CA PHE A 12 1.06 -29.06 14.18
C PHE A 12 0.86 -29.57 15.61
N LEU A 13 0.30 -30.75 15.79
CA LEU A 13 0.15 -31.36 17.12
C LEU A 13 1.49 -31.87 17.66
N VAL A 14 2.39 -32.37 16.81
CA VAL A 14 3.73 -32.79 17.26
C VAL A 14 4.65 -31.61 17.47
N SER A 15 4.53 -30.54 16.69
CA SER A 15 5.24 -29.28 16.97
C SER A 15 4.61 -28.49 18.13
N GLY A 16 3.30 -28.56 18.33
CA GLY A 16 2.61 -27.95 19.47
C GLY A 16 2.99 -28.62 20.80
N THR A 17 3.09 -29.94 20.84
CA THR A 17 3.48 -30.64 22.07
C THR A 17 4.96 -30.53 22.38
N GLN A 18 5.85 -30.31 21.40
CA GLN A 18 7.25 -29.96 21.66
C GLN A 18 7.42 -28.47 22.02
N ALA A 19 6.59 -27.59 21.52
CA ALA A 19 6.61 -26.17 21.90
C ALA A 19 5.99 -25.92 23.30
N GLU A 20 5.01 -26.72 23.73
CA GLU A 20 4.52 -26.68 25.11
C GLU A 20 5.48 -27.29 26.12
N ALA A 21 6.35 -28.22 25.73
CA ALA A 21 7.33 -28.84 26.62
C ALA A 21 8.56 -27.94 26.92
N GLN A 22 8.71 -26.80 26.24
CA GLN A 22 9.67 -25.75 26.54
C GLN A 22 8.98 -24.46 26.97
N ARG A 23 8.12 -24.48 27.98
CA ARG A 23 7.93 -23.29 28.83
C ARG A 23 9.29 -23.02 29.46
N ARG A 24 10.07 -22.14 28.84
CA ARG A 24 11.34 -21.67 29.36
C ARG A 24 11.04 -20.97 30.69
N GLU A 25 11.58 -21.44 31.80
CA GLU A 25 11.42 -20.81 33.09
C GLU A 25 11.80 -19.33 32.97
N ILE A 26 10.95 -18.44 33.48
CA ILE A 26 11.24 -17.01 33.61
C ILE A 26 12.36 -16.90 34.63
N GLU A 27 13.50 -16.37 34.22
CA GLU A 27 14.67 -16.27 35.09
C GLU A 27 14.71 -14.95 35.84
N THR A 28 14.27 -13.83 35.19
CA THR A 28 14.22 -12.50 35.80
C THR A 28 13.18 -11.64 35.10
N VAL A 29 12.61 -10.67 35.81
CA VAL A 29 11.65 -9.71 35.31
C VAL A 29 12.10 -8.28 35.61
N PHE A 30 12.09 -7.42 34.61
CA PHE A 30 12.14 -5.96 34.79
C PHE A 30 10.73 -5.43 34.71
N GLU A 31 10.23 -4.84 35.76
CA GLU A 31 8.89 -4.31 35.85
C GLU A 31 8.88 -2.94 36.49
N ASP A 32 8.08 -2.03 35.91
CA ASP A 32 7.73 -0.73 36.45
C ASP A 32 6.41 -0.25 35.83
N ASP A 33 6.03 1.00 36.12
CA ASP A 33 4.78 1.60 35.61
C ASP A 33 4.77 1.82 34.08
N HIS A 34 5.91 1.62 33.41
CA HIS A 34 6.05 1.87 31.96
C HIS A 34 6.31 0.60 31.14
N MET A 35 6.96 -0.41 31.70
CA MET A 35 7.41 -1.58 30.94
C MET A 35 7.47 -2.84 31.80
N ILE A 36 7.09 -3.97 31.20
CA ILE A 36 7.28 -5.31 31.73
C ILE A 36 8.13 -6.07 30.72
N VAL A 37 9.31 -6.53 31.16
CA VAL A 37 10.21 -7.37 30.34
C VAL A 37 10.58 -8.62 31.10
N GLU A 38 10.17 -9.78 30.57
CA GLU A 38 10.54 -11.07 31.12
C GLU A 38 11.73 -11.64 30.36
N PHE A 39 12.66 -12.20 31.08
CA PHE A 39 13.89 -12.77 30.54
C PHE A 39 13.95 -14.27 30.73
N ASN A 40 14.43 -14.95 29.71
CA ASN A 40 14.77 -16.37 29.77
C ASN A 40 16.22 -16.59 29.31
N ARG A 41 16.65 -17.84 29.16
CA ARG A 41 18.03 -18.17 28.74
C ARG A 41 18.45 -17.59 27.39
N SER A 42 17.51 -17.27 26.54
CA SER A 42 17.79 -16.72 25.19
C SER A 42 17.73 -15.19 25.13
N GLY A 43 17.16 -14.52 26.13
CA GLY A 43 17.01 -13.05 26.16
C GLY A 43 15.62 -12.61 26.62
N MET A 44 15.12 -11.50 26.06
CA MET A 44 13.79 -10.97 26.37
C MET A 44 12.72 -11.85 25.71
N SER A 45 11.96 -12.59 26.51
CA SER A 45 10.91 -13.53 26.05
C SER A 45 9.54 -12.89 26.04
N ARG A 46 9.35 -11.81 26.80
CA ARG A 46 8.16 -10.98 26.81
C ARG A 46 8.53 -9.52 26.91
N ILE A 47 7.87 -8.70 26.13
CA ILE A 47 7.91 -7.25 26.22
C ILE A 47 6.46 -6.78 26.12
N SER A 48 5.95 -6.15 27.17
CA SER A 48 4.58 -5.65 27.23
C SER A 48 4.52 -4.33 28.00
N SER A 49 3.45 -3.57 27.82
CA SER A 49 3.19 -2.35 28.57
C SER A 49 2.17 -2.60 29.67
N PRO A 50 2.38 -2.10 30.89
CA PRO A 50 1.34 -2.15 31.94
C PRO A 50 0.05 -1.41 31.58
N SER A 51 0.13 -0.37 30.74
CA SER A 51 -1.02 0.40 30.24
C SER A 51 -1.81 -0.35 29.15
N ASP A 52 -1.27 -1.42 28.59
CA ASP A 52 -1.95 -2.19 27.54
C ASP A 52 -3.14 -2.96 28.06
N LYS A 53 -4.34 -2.56 27.65
CA LYS A 53 -5.59 -3.24 28.03
C LYS A 53 -5.66 -4.72 27.63
N TYR A 54 -4.89 -5.11 26.62
CA TYR A 54 -4.84 -6.48 26.11
C TYR A 54 -3.71 -7.33 26.71
N GLN A 55 -2.81 -6.72 27.46
CA GLN A 55 -1.63 -7.36 28.06
C GLN A 55 -0.83 -8.20 27.07
N ALA A 56 -0.74 -7.71 25.80
CA ALA A 56 -0.14 -8.45 24.72
C ALA A 56 1.39 -8.49 24.81
N ASN A 57 1.96 -9.61 24.38
CA ASN A 57 3.40 -9.77 24.23
C ASN A 57 3.80 -9.48 22.80
N ILE A 58 4.67 -8.48 22.59
CA ILE A 58 5.16 -8.14 21.26
C ILE A 58 6.14 -9.17 20.70
N VAL A 59 6.83 -9.90 21.56
CA VAL A 59 7.80 -10.92 21.17
C VAL A 59 7.07 -12.12 20.57
N GLY A 60 7.48 -12.51 19.39
CA GLY A 60 6.95 -13.66 18.66
C GLY A 60 7.50 -15.01 19.15
N GLN A 61 7.75 -15.90 18.21
CA GLN A 61 8.42 -17.16 18.55
C GLN A 61 9.92 -16.91 18.74
N GLY A 62 10.44 -17.17 19.92
CA GLY A 62 11.83 -16.93 20.26
C GLY A 62 12.01 -15.91 21.38
N SER A 63 13.06 -15.16 21.31
CA SER A 63 13.39 -14.09 22.25
C SER A 63 14.12 -12.97 21.52
N TRP A 64 13.98 -11.74 21.99
CA TRP A 64 14.83 -10.64 21.54
C TRP A 64 16.11 -10.64 22.36
N GLY A 65 17.19 -10.22 21.72
CA GLY A 65 18.48 -10.17 22.36
C GLY A 65 19.50 -11.15 21.79
N GLU A 66 19.12 -11.89 20.77
CA GLU A 66 20.05 -12.74 20.02
C GLU A 66 20.68 -11.94 18.87
N ALA A 67 21.84 -12.39 18.39
CA ALA A 67 22.46 -11.88 17.17
C ALA A 67 22.98 -13.06 16.35
N GLU A 68 22.98 -12.85 15.04
CA GLU A 68 23.61 -13.76 14.07
C GLU A 68 24.86 -13.07 13.53
N ILE A 69 26.01 -13.66 13.76
CA ILE A 69 27.30 -13.11 13.34
C ILE A 69 27.96 -14.07 12.37
N THR A 70 28.21 -13.64 11.15
CA THR A 70 29.02 -14.36 10.19
C THR A 70 30.41 -13.75 10.12
N TYR A 71 31.42 -14.56 10.40
CA TYR A 71 32.82 -14.11 10.57
C TYR A 71 33.79 -15.06 9.89
N ARG A 72 35.02 -14.60 9.73
CA ARG A 72 36.19 -15.43 9.40
C ARG A 72 37.40 -14.95 10.13
N VAL A 73 38.39 -15.88 10.33
CA VAL A 73 39.71 -15.55 10.87
C VAL A 73 40.71 -15.55 9.71
N GLY A 74 41.39 -14.43 9.50
CA GLY A 74 42.30 -14.24 8.40
C GLY A 74 41.65 -14.55 7.03
N SER A 75 42.22 -15.44 6.22
CA SER A 75 41.73 -15.91 4.94
C SER A 75 40.89 -17.20 5.01
N GLY A 76 40.43 -17.59 6.20
CA GLY A 76 39.66 -18.81 6.44
C GLY A 76 38.25 -18.77 5.85
N ALA A 77 37.53 -19.90 6.03
CA ALA A 77 36.13 -19.99 5.63
C ALA A 77 35.25 -19.09 6.49
N TRP A 78 34.13 -18.64 5.92
CA TRP A 78 33.09 -17.97 6.65
C TRP A 78 32.33 -18.93 7.56
N LEU A 79 32.16 -18.57 8.81
CA LEU A 79 31.50 -19.33 9.85
C LEU A 79 30.40 -18.44 10.46
N SER A 80 29.31 -19.07 10.91
CA SER A 80 28.23 -18.34 11.60
C SER A 80 28.17 -18.79 13.05
N ILE A 81 27.96 -17.80 13.95
CA ILE A 81 27.72 -18.05 15.38
C ILE A 81 26.30 -17.60 15.68
N TYR A 82 25.60 -18.46 16.41
CA TYR A 82 24.36 -18.15 17.10
C TYR A 82 24.64 -18.10 18.61
N SER A 83 23.89 -17.25 19.32
CA SER A 83 24.01 -17.16 20.78
C SER A 83 23.59 -18.48 21.44
N GLY A 84 24.55 -19.34 21.72
CA GLY A 84 24.36 -20.61 22.44
C GLY A 84 25.22 -20.65 23.72
N GLY A 85 24.87 -21.50 24.70
CA GLY A 85 25.68 -21.75 25.87
C GLY A 85 25.85 -20.52 26.78
N THR A 86 24.77 -19.86 27.12
CA THR A 86 24.79 -18.56 27.84
C THR A 86 24.89 -18.73 29.34
N ARG A 87 25.84 -18.07 29.96
CA ARG A 87 25.86 -17.78 31.39
C ARG A 87 25.10 -16.47 31.63
N ILE A 88 24.18 -16.47 32.61
CA ILE A 88 23.40 -15.30 32.99
C ILE A 88 23.86 -14.83 34.36
N GLU A 89 24.07 -13.55 34.52
CA GLU A 89 24.44 -12.92 35.78
C GLU A 89 23.67 -11.63 35.98
N GLU A 90 22.96 -11.52 37.08
CA GLU A 90 22.40 -10.25 37.53
C GLU A 90 23.50 -9.49 38.29
N VAL A 91 24.08 -8.50 37.60
CA VAL A 91 25.23 -7.74 38.16
C VAL A 91 24.76 -6.73 39.21
N SER A 92 23.54 -6.23 39.06
CA SER A 92 22.85 -5.34 40.00
C SER A 92 21.36 -5.36 39.76
N PRO A 93 20.51 -4.92 40.69
CA PRO A 93 19.09 -4.80 40.44
C PRO A 93 18.79 -4.01 39.17
N GLY A 94 18.09 -4.64 38.21
CA GLY A 94 17.79 -4.06 36.92
C GLY A 94 18.89 -4.09 35.87
N LYS A 95 19.95 -4.89 36.07
CA LYS A 95 21.02 -5.09 35.09
C LYS A 95 21.38 -6.56 34.95
N LEU A 96 21.09 -7.13 33.80
CA LEU A 96 21.45 -8.49 33.42
C LEU A 96 22.57 -8.52 32.41
N VAL A 97 23.50 -9.45 32.58
CA VAL A 97 24.54 -9.73 31.60
C VAL A 97 24.46 -11.20 31.17
N TYR A 98 24.30 -11.39 29.89
CA TYR A 98 24.40 -12.69 29.26
C TYR A 98 25.77 -12.81 28.60
N SER A 99 26.54 -13.76 28.96
CA SER A 99 27.80 -14.04 28.30
C SER A 99 27.75 -15.38 27.59
N SER A 100 27.96 -15.35 26.31
CA SER A 100 28.09 -16.55 25.49
C SER A 100 29.56 -16.86 25.33
N PHE A 101 29.95 -18.05 25.79
CA PHE A 101 31.30 -18.54 25.73
C PHE A 101 31.25 -20.02 25.31
N ASN A 102 31.71 -20.28 24.10
CA ASN A 102 31.95 -21.65 23.66
C ASN A 102 33.45 -21.85 23.54
N GLU A 103 33.99 -22.90 24.19
CA GLU A 103 35.39 -23.29 24.01
C GLU A 103 35.68 -23.48 22.50
N GLY A 104 36.70 -22.77 22.01
CA GLY A 104 37.06 -22.82 20.59
C GLY A 104 36.43 -21.76 19.69
N THR A 105 35.54 -20.90 20.20
CA THR A 105 35.12 -19.71 19.43
C THR A 105 36.14 -18.58 19.55
N PRO A 106 36.39 -17.83 18.45
CA PRO A 106 37.41 -16.77 18.50
C PRO A 106 36.89 -15.48 19.13
N MET A 107 35.64 -15.43 19.57
CA MET A 107 35.00 -14.24 20.12
C MET A 107 34.18 -14.55 21.38
N LYS A 108 34.15 -13.61 22.31
CA LYS A 108 33.18 -13.53 23.39
C LYS A 108 32.03 -12.60 22.93
N TYR A 109 30.84 -12.98 23.28
CA TYR A 109 29.63 -12.23 22.98
C TYR A 109 28.86 -11.94 24.26
N PHE A 110 28.61 -10.66 24.52
CA PHE A 110 27.88 -10.20 25.70
C PHE A 110 26.60 -9.49 25.24
N ARG A 111 25.52 -9.76 25.96
CA ARG A 111 24.27 -9.03 25.86
C ARG A 111 23.97 -8.45 27.21
N ILE A 112 23.87 -7.15 27.28
CA ILE A 112 23.70 -6.39 28.51
C ILE A 112 22.36 -5.71 28.45
N PHE A 113 21.46 -6.03 29.36
CA PHE A 113 20.15 -5.40 29.49
C PHE A 113 20.15 -4.59 30.77
N GLU A 114 19.77 -3.31 30.65
CA GLU A 114 19.73 -2.40 31.75
C GLU A 114 18.43 -1.62 31.79
N LYS A 115 17.71 -1.73 32.90
CA LYS A 115 16.50 -0.96 33.16
C LYS A 115 16.86 0.50 33.38
N LYS A 116 16.21 1.42 32.68
CA LYS A 116 16.28 2.87 32.83
C LYS A 116 14.92 3.42 33.18
N ALA A 117 14.82 4.72 33.52
CA ALA A 117 13.54 5.38 33.64
C ALA A 117 12.82 5.36 32.27
N LYS A 118 11.65 4.78 32.19
CA LYS A 118 10.82 4.65 30.95
C LYS A 118 11.47 3.89 29.78
N ALA A 119 12.55 3.14 30.00
CA ALA A 119 13.23 2.44 28.93
C ALA A 119 13.94 1.17 29.40
N VAL A 120 14.19 0.27 28.46
CA VAL A 120 15.21 -0.77 28.61
C VAL A 120 16.29 -0.54 27.56
N GLU A 121 17.52 -0.44 28.01
CA GLU A 121 18.70 -0.40 27.14
C GLU A 121 19.22 -1.81 26.94
N TRP A 122 19.53 -2.14 25.71
CA TRP A 122 20.13 -3.40 25.32
C TRP A 122 21.42 -3.11 24.57
N THR A 123 22.53 -3.55 25.15
CA THR A 123 23.87 -3.43 24.57
C THR A 123 24.38 -4.80 24.15
N ILE A 124 24.97 -4.85 22.99
CA ILE A 124 25.68 -6.01 22.45
C ILE A 124 27.16 -5.65 22.40
N ARG A 125 28.01 -6.46 23.04
CA ARG A 125 29.45 -6.32 22.98
C ARG A 125 30.12 -7.60 22.50
N VAL A 126 30.99 -7.49 21.51
CA VAL A 126 31.76 -8.61 20.95
C VAL A 126 33.22 -8.33 21.18
N GLU A 127 33.93 -9.28 21.75
CA GLU A 127 35.37 -9.19 22.09
C GLU A 127 36.12 -10.32 21.39
N SER A 128 37.21 -10.00 20.70
CA SER A 128 38.15 -10.97 20.16
C SER A 128 38.86 -11.72 21.29
N GLN A 129 38.97 -13.04 21.13
CA GLN A 129 39.77 -13.94 21.98
C GLN A 129 40.82 -14.67 21.17
N PHE A 130 41.23 -14.12 20.07
CA PHE A 130 42.12 -14.78 19.14
C PHE A 130 43.33 -13.92 18.80
N PRO A 131 44.52 -14.51 18.66
CA PRO A 131 45.74 -13.78 18.37
C PRO A 131 45.87 -13.28 16.93
N HIS A 132 44.80 -13.40 16.11
CA HIS A 132 44.72 -12.94 14.73
C HIS A 132 43.47 -12.11 14.51
N PRO A 133 43.49 -11.20 13.56
CA PRO A 133 42.31 -10.40 13.21
C PRO A 133 41.12 -11.27 12.82
N ILE A 134 39.91 -10.82 13.18
CA ILE A 134 38.66 -11.47 12.87
C ILE A 134 37.84 -10.51 12.02
N THR A 135 37.50 -10.92 10.80
CA THR A 135 36.59 -10.16 9.94
C THR A 135 35.15 -10.58 10.19
N ILE A 136 34.29 -9.66 10.61
CA ILE A 136 32.85 -9.84 10.68
C ILE A 136 32.28 -9.38 9.36
N GLY A 137 31.64 -10.26 8.64
CA GLY A 137 31.04 -9.99 7.34
C GLY A 137 29.58 -9.61 7.42
N ASP A 138 28.80 -10.30 8.27
CA ASP A 138 27.43 -9.95 8.58
C ASP A 138 27.21 -9.91 10.08
N PHE A 139 26.43 -8.94 10.54
CA PHE A 139 26.00 -8.83 11.93
C PHE A 139 24.53 -8.45 11.94
N ALA A 140 23.66 -9.44 12.17
CA ALA A 140 22.22 -9.26 12.19
C ALA A 140 21.64 -9.42 13.59
N VAL A 141 20.55 -8.69 13.85
CA VAL A 141 19.85 -8.69 15.13
C VAL A 141 18.38 -9.05 14.89
N PRO A 142 17.95 -10.28 15.21
CA PRO A 142 16.58 -10.71 15.01
C PRO A 142 15.60 -10.05 15.99
N PHE A 143 14.47 -9.57 15.45
CA PHE A 143 13.32 -9.10 16.23
C PHE A 143 12.08 -9.93 15.88
N PRO A 144 11.97 -11.19 16.38
CA PRO A 144 10.79 -12.00 16.12
C PRO A 144 9.54 -11.37 16.75
N VAL A 145 8.58 -11.00 15.89
CA VAL A 145 7.36 -10.29 16.27
C VAL A 145 6.18 -11.23 16.37
N SER A 146 5.28 -10.98 17.29
CA SER A 146 3.96 -11.63 17.37
C SER A 146 3.07 -11.13 16.23
N SER A 147 3.33 -11.63 15.02
CA SER A 147 2.65 -11.19 13.80
C SER A 147 1.16 -11.54 13.78
N PRO A 148 0.28 -10.71 13.20
CA PRO A 148 -1.14 -11.02 12.99
C PRO A 148 -1.38 -12.38 12.31
N ARG A 149 -0.49 -12.79 11.40
CA ARG A 149 -0.59 -14.08 10.68
C ARG A 149 -0.42 -15.30 11.59
N ARG A 150 0.02 -15.11 12.82
CA ARG A 150 0.18 -16.20 13.82
C ARG A 150 -1.16 -16.66 14.38
N TYR A 151 -2.16 -15.84 14.35
CA TYR A 151 -3.45 -16.07 14.98
C TYR A 151 -4.46 -16.59 13.97
N PRO A 152 -5.36 -17.52 14.38
CA PRO A 152 -6.32 -18.14 13.47
C PRO A 152 -7.44 -17.20 13.04
N GLY A 153 -7.71 -16.18 13.82
CA GLY A 153 -8.80 -15.25 13.56
C GLY A 153 -8.91 -14.13 14.61
N PRO A 154 -9.86 -13.22 14.42
CA PRO A 154 -10.19 -12.22 15.44
C PRO A 154 -10.88 -12.87 16.66
N PRO A 155 -10.79 -12.25 17.88
CA PRO A 155 -10.17 -10.95 18.10
C PRO A 155 -8.64 -10.96 18.17
N GLU A 156 -7.99 -12.13 18.32
CA GLU A 156 -6.58 -12.25 18.67
C GLU A 156 -5.66 -11.61 17.62
N ILE A 157 -6.02 -11.66 16.33
CA ILE A 157 -5.27 -10.98 15.27
C ILE A 157 -5.07 -9.50 15.60
N PHE A 158 -6.15 -8.84 16.03
CA PHE A 158 -6.19 -7.39 16.24
C PHE A 158 -5.69 -6.97 17.61
N GLU A 159 -5.81 -7.83 18.60
CA GLU A 159 -5.47 -7.54 19.99
C GLU A 159 -4.04 -7.96 20.34
N GLN A 160 -3.55 -9.04 19.75
CA GLN A 160 -2.27 -9.66 20.07
C GLN A 160 -1.25 -9.58 18.93
N GLY A 161 -1.68 -9.23 17.72
CA GLY A 161 -0.82 -9.15 16.54
C GLY A 161 -0.14 -7.78 16.42
N PHE A 162 1.17 -7.79 16.10
CA PHE A 162 1.96 -6.60 15.89
C PHE A 162 2.65 -6.60 14.53
N THR A 163 2.83 -5.41 13.98
CA THR A 163 3.59 -5.14 12.76
C THR A 163 4.82 -4.32 13.11
N MET A 164 5.97 -4.73 12.61
CA MET A 164 7.21 -4.00 12.74
C MET A 164 7.39 -3.05 11.56
N HIS A 165 7.62 -1.78 11.86
CA HIS A 165 8.02 -0.75 10.91
C HIS A 165 9.49 -0.42 11.09
N ARG A 166 10.16 -0.08 10.00
CA ARG A 166 11.61 0.09 9.99
C ARG A 166 12.00 1.35 9.25
N HIS A 167 12.98 2.04 9.81
CA HIS A 167 13.64 3.16 9.19
C HIS A 167 15.15 2.89 9.16
N ILE A 168 15.66 2.68 7.96
CA ILE A 168 17.08 2.43 7.72
C ILE A 168 17.68 3.69 7.10
N ALA A 169 18.39 4.47 7.91
CA ALA A 169 18.85 5.79 7.52
C ALA A 169 20.24 6.13 8.05
N GLY A 170 21.14 5.17 8.16
CA GLY A 170 22.44 5.39 8.78
C GLY A 170 22.31 5.60 10.30
N ASP A 171 23.04 6.57 10.86
CA ASP A 171 23.08 6.83 12.31
C ASP A 171 21.74 7.20 12.95
N ALA A 172 20.71 7.50 12.17
CA ALA A 172 19.37 7.81 12.65
C ALA A 172 18.36 6.66 12.39
N SER A 173 18.83 5.44 12.26
CA SER A 173 17.98 4.27 12.08
C SER A 173 17.16 3.95 13.33
N PHE A 174 15.92 3.50 13.15
CA PHE A 174 15.05 3.05 14.24
C PHE A 174 14.02 2.03 13.76
N LEU A 175 13.39 1.36 14.71
CA LEU A 175 12.23 0.50 14.47
C LEU A 175 11.08 0.98 15.34
N TYR A 176 9.85 0.75 14.89
CA TYR A 176 8.69 0.87 15.76
C TYR A 176 7.67 -0.22 15.45
N PHE A 177 6.80 -0.48 16.41
CA PHE A 177 5.90 -1.60 16.37
C PHE A 177 4.50 -1.13 16.71
N THR A 178 3.55 -1.47 15.84
CA THR A 178 2.14 -1.12 15.99
C THR A 178 1.29 -2.37 16.10
N ARG A 179 0.26 -2.31 16.92
CA ARG A 179 -0.75 -3.36 17.00
C ARG A 179 -1.60 -3.39 15.73
N ALA A 180 -2.10 -4.56 15.33
CA ALA A 180 -2.87 -4.71 14.09
C ALA A 180 -4.16 -3.89 14.04
N ASN A 181 -4.76 -3.55 15.20
CA ASN A 181 -5.91 -2.64 15.25
C ASN A 181 -5.54 -1.15 15.25
N GLY A 182 -4.24 -0.82 15.25
CA GLY A 182 -3.73 0.55 15.28
C GLY A 182 -3.82 1.23 16.64
N GLU A 183 -4.30 0.58 17.68
CA GLU A 183 -4.38 1.15 19.03
C GLU A 183 -3.00 1.16 19.74
N PRO A 184 -2.72 2.19 20.54
CA PRO A 184 -1.54 2.21 21.40
C PRO A 184 -1.63 1.11 22.51
N PRO A 185 -0.55 0.85 23.23
CA PRO A 185 0.75 1.52 23.14
C PRO A 185 1.61 1.01 21.97
N TYR A 186 2.53 1.86 21.52
CA TYR A 186 3.48 1.57 20.44
C TYR A 186 4.87 1.39 21.01
N LEU A 187 5.64 0.38 20.56
CA LEU A 187 7.01 0.22 20.97
C LEU A 187 7.95 0.89 19.97
N VAL A 188 8.82 1.76 20.44
CA VAL A 188 9.90 2.38 19.65
C VAL A 188 11.23 1.79 20.08
N VAL A 189 12.03 1.36 19.11
CA VAL A 189 13.40 0.88 19.32
C VAL A 189 14.35 1.80 18.57
N THR A 190 15.05 2.63 19.30
CA THR A 190 16.06 3.55 18.77
C THR A 190 17.46 2.96 18.92
N THR A 191 18.35 3.31 17.99
CA THR A 191 19.77 2.96 18.08
C THR A 191 20.53 3.94 18.95
N THR A 192 21.56 3.45 19.66
CA THR A 192 22.50 4.32 20.37
C THR A 192 23.59 4.84 19.42
N PRO A 193 24.29 5.92 19.77
CA PRO A 193 25.38 6.45 18.95
C PRO A 193 26.40 5.39 18.51
N GLY A 194 26.69 5.32 17.22
CA GLY A 194 27.57 4.32 16.63
C GLY A 194 26.88 3.01 16.23
N THR A 195 25.57 2.89 16.50
CA THR A 195 24.74 1.78 16.05
C THR A 195 23.82 2.28 14.95
N PHE A 196 23.77 1.58 13.83
CA PHE A 196 22.85 1.87 12.72
C PHE A 196 22.53 0.60 11.96
N PHE A 197 21.53 0.65 11.09
CA PHE A 197 21.18 -0.45 10.23
C PHE A 197 21.60 -0.16 8.79
N GLU A 198 22.22 -1.14 8.14
CA GLU A 198 22.62 -1.05 6.73
C GLU A 198 21.67 -1.78 5.79
N TYR A 199 21.06 -2.85 6.29
CA TYR A 199 20.29 -3.78 5.49
C TYR A 199 19.19 -4.43 6.33
N PHE A 200 18.18 -4.99 5.68
CA PHE A 200 17.08 -5.66 6.35
C PHE A 200 16.60 -6.87 5.55
N GLU A 201 16.38 -7.98 6.22
CA GLU A 201 15.81 -9.19 5.65
C GLU A 201 14.82 -9.82 6.63
N ASP A 202 13.57 -10.02 6.21
CA ASP A 202 12.48 -10.45 7.08
C ASP A 202 12.34 -9.57 8.34
N ASN A 203 12.43 -10.12 9.54
CA ASN A 203 12.40 -9.38 10.80
C ASN A 203 13.81 -9.19 11.37
N MET A 204 14.81 -9.09 10.52
CA MET A 204 16.22 -9.11 10.89
C MET A 204 16.95 -7.92 10.27
N PRO A 205 17.09 -6.81 11.00
CA PRO A 205 18.02 -5.74 10.62
C PRO A 205 19.48 -6.17 10.77
N PHE A 206 20.31 -5.70 9.87
CA PHE A 206 21.74 -5.91 9.84
C PHE A 206 22.48 -4.63 10.22
N ILE A 207 23.32 -4.71 11.23
CA ILE A 207 24.28 -3.64 11.58
C ILE A 207 25.43 -3.63 10.57
N HIS A 208 25.91 -4.83 10.20
CA HIS A 208 26.86 -5.02 9.11
C HIS A 208 26.31 -6.06 8.14
N SER A 209 26.40 -5.80 6.86
CA SER A 209 25.76 -6.59 5.81
C SER A 209 26.68 -6.87 4.62
N GLY A 210 27.99 -6.82 4.82
CA GLY A 210 28.97 -6.94 3.75
C GLY A 210 28.93 -8.25 2.97
N LEU A 211 28.42 -9.34 3.58
CA LEU A 211 28.18 -10.59 2.87
C LEU A 211 26.78 -10.68 2.28
N SER A 212 25.76 -10.40 3.06
CA SER A 212 24.37 -10.56 2.63
C SER A 212 23.98 -9.54 1.57
N ALA A 213 24.14 -8.26 1.84
CA ALA A 213 23.86 -7.22 0.86
C ALA A 213 24.96 -7.06 -0.18
N GLY A 214 26.23 -7.30 0.18
CA GLY A 214 27.36 -7.26 -0.73
C GLY A 214 27.34 -8.32 -1.86
N ARG A 215 26.42 -9.30 -1.81
CA ARG A 215 26.15 -10.23 -2.91
C ARG A 215 25.27 -9.63 -4.01
N ILE A 216 24.69 -8.44 -3.76
CA ILE A 216 23.90 -7.71 -4.72
C ILE A 216 24.87 -7.06 -5.71
N GLU A 217 24.78 -7.44 -6.96
CA GLU A 217 25.61 -6.88 -8.01
C GLU A 217 25.10 -5.48 -8.42
N GLU A 218 26.03 -4.63 -8.88
CA GLU A 218 25.74 -3.37 -9.55
C GLU A 218 25.02 -2.30 -8.69
N GLY A 219 25.36 -2.17 -7.41
CA GLY A 219 25.00 -1.00 -6.62
C GLY A 219 23.51 -0.76 -6.41
N THR A 220 22.72 -1.79 -6.44
CA THR A 220 21.28 -1.68 -6.24
C THR A 220 20.88 -1.34 -4.80
N TRP A 221 21.77 -1.57 -3.85
CA TRP A 221 21.62 -1.16 -2.48
C TRP A 221 22.29 0.21 -2.29
N ARG A 222 21.54 1.15 -1.76
CA ARG A 222 21.98 2.57 -1.72
C ARG A 222 22.79 2.96 -0.48
N LEU A 223 22.75 2.17 0.58
CA LEU A 223 23.54 2.38 1.77
C LEU A 223 24.87 1.61 1.71
N GLU A 224 25.79 1.97 2.58
CA GLU A 224 27.04 1.25 2.70
C GLU A 224 26.79 -0.15 3.25
N ASN A 225 27.47 -1.14 2.72
CA ASN A 225 27.48 -2.51 3.21
C ASN A 225 28.85 -2.77 3.77
N THR A 226 28.98 -2.72 5.06
CA THR A 226 30.29 -2.78 5.72
C THR A 226 30.60 -4.16 6.26
N MET A 227 31.89 -4.45 6.29
CA MET A 227 32.50 -5.50 7.11
C MET A 227 33.36 -4.81 8.14
N ILE A 228 33.47 -5.39 9.32
CA ILE A 228 34.33 -4.87 10.37
C ILE A 228 35.45 -5.86 10.71
N GLU A 229 36.64 -5.35 11.03
CA GLU A 229 37.76 -6.14 11.49
C GLU A 229 37.97 -5.90 12.99
N LEU A 230 37.89 -6.97 13.78
CA LEU A 230 38.33 -6.97 15.16
C LEU A 230 39.82 -7.25 15.21
N ALA A 231 40.54 -6.41 15.88
CA ALA A 231 41.97 -6.61 16.17
C ALA A 231 42.18 -7.87 17.04
N PRO A 232 43.42 -8.39 17.09
CA PRO A 232 43.78 -9.46 18.01
C PRO A 232 43.44 -9.13 19.47
N GLU A 233 43.30 -10.20 20.29
CA GLU A 233 43.01 -10.08 21.72
C GLU A 233 43.96 -9.14 22.43
N GLY A 234 43.43 -8.17 23.19
CA GLY A 234 44.19 -7.20 23.98
C GLY A 234 44.76 -6.01 23.20
N GLU A 235 44.56 -5.93 21.88
CA GLU A 235 44.92 -4.78 21.07
C GLU A 235 43.77 -3.76 20.99
N GLU A 236 44.09 -2.50 20.66
CA GLU A 236 43.04 -1.49 20.35
C GLU A 236 42.18 -1.93 19.15
N GLY A 237 40.86 -1.88 19.31
CA GLY A 237 39.92 -2.40 18.30
C GLY A 237 39.59 -3.90 18.41
N SER A 238 40.05 -4.59 19.49
CA SER A 238 39.69 -5.98 19.75
C SER A 238 38.25 -6.16 20.25
N SER A 239 37.48 -5.10 20.45
CA SER A 239 36.08 -5.16 20.84
C SER A 239 35.24 -4.13 20.10
N ILE A 240 33.97 -4.48 19.90
CA ILE A 240 32.94 -3.58 19.36
C ILE A 240 31.70 -3.64 20.24
N GLU A 241 30.94 -2.53 20.22
CA GLU A 241 29.71 -2.39 21.01
C GLU A 241 28.62 -1.73 20.19
N TYR A 242 27.41 -2.28 20.30
CA TYR A 242 26.17 -1.77 19.66
C TYR A 242 25.08 -1.69 20.70
N GLY A 243 24.18 -0.72 20.57
CA GLY A 243 23.13 -0.53 21.55
C GLY A 243 21.78 -0.14 20.96
N PHE A 244 20.75 -0.52 21.69
CA PHE A 244 19.36 -0.24 21.41
C PHE A 244 18.68 0.26 22.66
N ARG A 245 17.67 1.12 22.46
CA ARG A 245 16.83 1.61 23.53
C ARG A 245 15.38 1.37 23.19
N LEU A 246 14.65 0.66 24.05
CA LEU A 246 13.27 0.26 23.91
C LEU A 246 12.40 1.15 24.79
N GLN A 247 11.39 1.81 24.19
CA GLN A 247 10.48 2.72 24.90
C GLN A 247 9.06 2.56 24.37
N TRP A 248 8.08 2.56 25.26
CA TRP A 248 6.67 2.61 24.89
C TRP A 248 6.21 4.04 24.69
N ALA A 249 5.28 4.23 23.76
CA ALA A 249 4.62 5.48 23.46
C ALA A 249 3.09 5.26 23.44
N ASP A 250 2.34 6.18 24.05
CA ASP A 250 0.87 6.12 24.11
C ASP A 250 0.21 6.87 22.95
N SER A 251 1.01 7.45 22.03
CA SER A 251 0.54 8.13 20.82
C SER A 251 1.62 8.21 19.75
N TYR A 252 1.23 8.52 18.51
CA TYR A 252 2.19 8.82 17.43
C TYR A 252 3.02 10.07 17.71
N ASP A 253 2.44 11.07 18.37
CA ASP A 253 3.21 12.28 18.77
C ASP A 253 4.27 11.93 19.79
N GLU A 254 4.00 11.05 20.75
CA GLU A 254 4.99 10.59 21.71
C GLU A 254 6.08 9.73 21.04
N MET A 255 5.74 8.92 20.02
CA MET A 255 6.80 8.24 19.24
C MET A 255 7.76 9.24 18.60
N ARG A 256 7.24 10.34 18.03
CA ARG A 256 8.06 11.41 17.45
C ARG A 256 8.92 12.10 18.49
N GLU A 257 8.37 12.36 19.68
CA GLU A 257 9.12 12.93 20.78
C GLU A 257 10.25 12.01 21.25
N ILE A 258 10.02 10.69 21.31
CA ILE A 258 11.07 9.70 21.63
C ILE A 258 12.23 9.78 20.62
N LEU A 259 11.94 9.93 19.32
CA LEU A 259 12.99 10.11 18.31
C LEU A 259 13.81 11.37 18.60
N TYR A 260 13.15 12.49 18.85
CA TYR A 260 13.79 13.76 19.19
C TYR A 260 14.63 13.67 20.48
N GLU A 261 14.07 13.09 21.55
CA GLU A 261 14.75 12.91 22.83
C GLU A 261 16.01 12.06 22.74
N ASN A 262 15.97 11.02 21.89
CA ASN A 262 17.11 10.11 21.67
C ASN A 262 18.11 10.62 20.63
N GLY A 263 17.94 11.85 20.15
CA GLY A 263 18.87 12.49 19.22
C GLY A 263 18.82 11.92 17.80
N LEU A 264 17.67 11.42 17.40
CA LEU A 264 17.36 11.07 16.02
C LEU A 264 16.66 12.24 15.31
N PHE A 265 16.15 11.99 14.12
CA PHE A 265 15.34 12.93 13.37
C PHE A 265 13.88 12.48 13.33
N ASP A 266 12.96 13.34 13.79
CA ASP A 266 11.56 13.23 13.38
C ASP A 266 11.43 13.93 12.03
N VAL A 267 11.14 13.16 10.98
CA VAL A 267 11.05 13.65 9.60
C VAL A 267 9.61 13.70 9.17
N ARG A 268 9.19 14.86 8.64
CA ARG A 268 7.90 15.02 7.96
C ARG A 268 8.15 15.47 6.53
N VAL A 269 7.40 14.94 5.58
CA VAL A 269 7.54 15.25 4.15
C VAL A 269 6.19 15.45 3.49
N ILE A 270 6.04 16.50 2.72
CA ILE A 270 4.89 16.73 1.84
C ILE A 270 5.36 16.96 0.40
N PRO A 271 4.71 16.44 -0.64
CA PRO A 271 3.54 15.55 -0.61
C PRO A 271 3.87 14.09 -0.30
N GLY A 272 5.14 13.74 -0.20
CA GLY A 272 5.70 12.43 0.05
C GLY A 272 7.11 12.32 -0.53
N MET A 273 7.74 11.17 -0.34
CA MET A 273 9.11 10.89 -0.81
C MET A 273 9.17 10.45 -2.29
N THR A 274 8.04 10.08 -2.91
CA THR A 274 7.95 9.93 -4.37
C THR A 274 7.51 11.24 -4.97
N LEU A 275 8.32 11.80 -5.87
CA LEU A 275 8.12 13.15 -6.39
C LEU A 275 8.17 13.16 -7.92
N PRO A 276 7.05 13.40 -8.61
CA PRO A 276 7.04 13.60 -10.05
C PRO A 276 7.85 14.84 -10.46
N GLN A 277 8.57 14.76 -11.58
CA GLN A 277 9.34 15.87 -12.13
C GLN A 277 8.46 17.11 -12.34
N GLY A 278 9.02 18.28 -12.05
CA GLY A 278 8.34 19.55 -12.09
C GLY A 278 7.40 19.81 -10.91
N MET A 279 7.48 18.97 -9.88
CA MET A 279 6.88 19.19 -8.56
C MET A 279 7.96 19.37 -7.51
N LYS A 280 7.60 19.99 -6.40
CA LYS A 280 8.48 20.20 -5.26
C LYS A 280 7.97 19.47 -4.04
N ALA A 281 8.89 19.02 -3.19
CA ALA A 281 8.59 18.56 -1.86
C ALA A 281 9.11 19.57 -0.82
N LYS A 282 8.41 19.67 0.30
CA LYS A 282 8.95 20.25 1.53
C LYS A 282 9.17 19.15 2.54
N PHE A 283 10.28 19.20 3.25
CA PHE A 283 10.51 18.30 4.37
C PHE A 283 10.99 19.09 5.60
N SER A 284 10.62 18.59 6.75
CA SER A 284 11.03 19.11 8.05
C SER A 284 11.89 18.10 8.77
N LEU A 285 12.97 18.57 9.34
CA LEU A 285 13.80 17.81 10.27
C LEU A 285 13.57 18.41 11.67
N HIS A 286 12.95 17.65 12.56
CA HIS A 286 12.83 18.00 13.97
C HIS A 286 13.90 17.23 14.73
N THR A 287 14.88 17.94 15.28
CA THR A 287 16.04 17.37 15.95
C THR A 287 16.75 18.38 16.81
N ARG A 288 17.31 17.93 17.93
CA ARG A 288 18.23 18.72 18.76
C ARG A 288 19.68 18.71 18.26
N ASN A 289 19.96 17.95 17.20
CA ASN A 289 21.30 17.85 16.64
C ASN A 289 21.65 19.08 15.81
N SER A 290 22.93 19.43 15.77
CA SER A 290 23.45 20.42 14.85
C SER A 290 23.55 19.84 13.45
N ILE A 291 22.80 20.36 12.50
CA ILE A 291 22.88 19.98 11.09
C ILE A 291 24.07 20.73 10.47
N ASP A 292 25.11 20.02 10.06
CA ASP A 292 26.30 20.58 9.45
C ASP A 292 26.08 20.88 7.98
N SER A 293 25.47 19.95 7.25
CA SER A 293 25.10 20.12 5.84
C SER A 293 24.11 19.05 5.38
N ILE A 294 23.39 19.33 4.29
CA ILE A 294 22.61 18.34 3.56
C ILE A 294 23.15 18.28 2.13
N VAL A 295 23.65 17.12 1.74
CA VAL A 295 24.34 16.92 0.47
C VAL A 295 23.49 16.01 -0.43
N PRO A 296 22.97 16.52 -1.55
CA PRO A 296 22.33 15.68 -2.56
C PRO A 296 23.33 14.73 -3.23
N GLU A 297 22.90 13.49 -3.52
CA GLU A 297 23.70 12.54 -4.29
C GLU A 297 24.03 13.05 -5.69
N PHE A 298 23.09 13.77 -6.33
CA PHE A 298 23.24 14.37 -7.65
C PHE A 298 23.04 15.88 -7.59
N PRO A 299 24.06 16.66 -7.12
CA PRO A 299 23.89 18.10 -6.86
C PRO A 299 23.51 18.91 -8.11
N GLU A 300 24.03 18.55 -9.30
CA GLU A 300 23.72 19.23 -10.56
C GLU A 300 22.27 19.00 -11.04
N GLN A 301 21.58 18.00 -10.49
CA GLN A 301 20.23 17.61 -10.87
C GLN A 301 19.22 17.76 -9.71
N THR A 302 19.68 18.29 -8.58
CA THR A 302 18.85 18.48 -7.38
C THR A 302 18.91 19.94 -6.94
N ARG A 303 17.75 20.54 -6.80
CA ARG A 303 17.63 21.88 -6.20
C ARG A 303 17.17 21.70 -4.75
N LEU A 304 18.03 22.03 -3.83
CA LEU A 304 17.76 21.98 -2.39
C LEU A 304 17.87 23.39 -1.82
N ARG A 305 16.90 23.80 -1.03
CA ARG A 305 16.86 25.14 -0.42
C ARG A 305 16.35 25.04 1.01
N PHE A 306 17.10 25.57 1.96
CA PHE A 306 16.60 25.85 3.29
C PHE A 306 15.56 26.99 3.22
N LEU A 307 14.42 26.81 3.86
CA LEU A 307 13.34 27.81 3.88
C LEU A 307 13.37 28.61 5.17
N GLU A 308 13.12 27.94 6.27
CA GLU A 308 12.95 28.57 7.58
C GLU A 308 13.06 27.55 8.72
N SER A 309 13.14 28.08 9.92
CA SER A 309 12.98 27.33 11.17
C SER A 309 11.85 27.98 11.96
N PRO A 310 10.58 27.60 11.73
CA PRO A 310 9.42 28.29 12.29
C PRO A 310 9.29 28.17 13.80
N VAL A 311 9.82 27.09 14.35
CA VAL A 311 9.91 26.82 15.79
C VAL A 311 11.28 26.25 16.09
N PRO A 312 11.77 26.30 17.35
CA PRO A 312 13.07 25.73 17.73
C PRO A 312 13.18 24.28 17.28
N ASP A 313 14.36 23.92 16.80
CA ASP A 313 14.74 22.55 16.41
C ASP A 313 13.96 21.95 15.23
N HIS A 314 13.14 22.74 14.54
CA HIS A 314 12.48 22.37 13.28
C HIS A 314 13.11 23.13 12.10
N TYR A 315 13.67 22.39 11.15
CA TYR A 315 14.36 22.93 9.98
C TYR A 315 13.61 22.53 8.71
N ILE A 316 13.04 23.48 8.00
CA ILE A 316 12.24 23.22 6.80
C ILE A 316 13.06 23.46 5.54
N TYR A 317 13.05 22.50 4.65
CA TYR A 317 13.70 22.52 3.35
C TYR A 317 12.69 22.30 2.23
N GLU A 318 13.00 22.83 1.05
CA GLU A 318 12.32 22.54 -0.22
C GLU A 318 13.30 21.83 -1.13
N VAL A 319 12.81 20.80 -1.82
CA VAL A 319 13.60 20.02 -2.77
C VAL A 319 12.85 19.74 -4.07
N GLU A 320 13.59 19.75 -5.18
CA GLU A 320 13.13 19.40 -6.52
C GLU A 320 14.21 18.55 -7.22
N PHE A 321 13.80 17.46 -7.88
CA PHE A 321 14.69 16.55 -8.58
C PHE A 321 14.43 16.56 -10.09
N ASN A 322 15.51 16.63 -10.86
CA ASN A 322 15.47 16.52 -12.32
C ASN A 322 15.95 15.14 -12.82
N ARG A 323 16.53 14.32 -11.95
CA ARG A 323 16.97 12.96 -12.25
C ARG A 323 15.90 11.96 -11.85
N LEU A 324 15.52 11.10 -12.78
CA LEU A 324 14.60 9.99 -12.51
C LEU A 324 15.25 8.92 -11.62
N GLY A 325 14.41 8.21 -10.86
CA GLY A 325 14.81 7.14 -9.98
C GLY A 325 15.19 7.66 -8.59
N GLU A 326 15.97 6.89 -7.87
CA GLU A 326 16.37 7.17 -6.50
C GLU A 326 17.35 8.32 -6.41
N ASN A 327 17.11 9.18 -5.44
CA ASN A 327 17.91 10.35 -5.13
C ASN A 327 18.07 10.45 -3.61
N LEU A 328 19.27 10.26 -3.09
CA LEU A 328 19.56 10.42 -1.67
C LEU A 328 19.91 11.87 -1.33
N LEU A 329 19.43 12.29 -0.16
CA LEU A 329 19.93 13.46 0.54
C LEU A 329 20.66 12.99 1.79
N THR A 330 21.95 13.20 1.87
CA THR A 330 22.75 12.86 3.05
C THR A 330 22.81 14.04 4.00
N ILE A 331 22.29 13.84 5.20
CA ILE A 331 22.34 14.81 6.29
C ILE A 331 23.60 14.54 7.10
N HIS A 332 24.55 15.46 7.10
CA HIS A 332 25.70 15.45 7.98
C HIS A 332 25.39 16.24 9.24
N TYR A 333 25.67 15.67 10.40
CA TYR A 333 25.34 16.29 11.68
C TYR A 333 26.32 15.90 12.80
N ASN A 334 26.45 16.77 13.79
CA ASN A 334 27.35 16.58 14.92
C ASN A 334 28.79 16.16 14.52
N GLY A 335 29.27 16.67 13.38
CA GLY A 335 30.64 16.54 12.87
C GLY A 335 30.96 15.23 12.14
N GLN A 336 30.51 14.08 12.61
CA GLN A 336 30.88 12.78 12.00
C GLN A 336 29.70 11.86 11.65
N ARG A 337 28.51 12.21 12.10
CA ARG A 337 27.32 11.38 11.88
C ARG A 337 26.66 11.72 10.57
N LYS A 338 25.99 10.72 10.01
CA LYS A 338 25.20 10.91 8.80
C LYS A 338 23.87 10.15 8.89
N SER A 339 22.83 10.78 8.37
CA SER A 339 21.54 10.16 8.09
C SER A 339 21.17 10.40 6.64
N VAL A 340 20.28 9.60 6.09
CA VAL A 340 19.86 9.73 4.71
C VAL A 340 18.36 9.87 4.59
N LEU A 341 17.91 10.70 3.65
CA LEU A 341 16.53 10.72 3.17
C LEU A 341 16.51 10.19 1.75
N GLU A 342 15.61 9.27 1.50
CA GLU A 342 15.52 8.56 0.25
C GLU A 342 14.29 8.99 -0.53
N PHE A 343 14.52 9.76 -1.60
CA PHE A 343 13.48 10.20 -2.52
C PHE A 343 13.51 9.37 -3.80
N PHE A 344 12.34 9.23 -4.41
CA PHE A 344 12.20 8.65 -5.74
C PHE A 344 11.55 9.66 -6.69
N SER A 345 12.28 10.06 -7.72
CA SER A 345 11.75 10.97 -8.73
C SER A 345 11.19 10.20 -9.92
N THR A 346 9.97 10.55 -10.33
CA THR A 346 9.28 9.95 -11.47
C THR A 346 9.09 10.94 -12.60
N GLU A 347 8.72 10.45 -13.78
CA GLU A 347 8.12 11.30 -14.80
C GLU A 347 6.80 11.90 -14.29
N PRO A 348 6.27 12.94 -14.93
CA PRO A 348 4.95 13.46 -14.59
C PRO A 348 3.87 12.36 -14.63
N VAL A 349 2.95 12.37 -13.66
CA VAL A 349 1.94 11.32 -13.47
C VAL A 349 1.12 11.05 -14.74
N GLU A 350 0.69 12.10 -15.44
CA GLU A 350 -0.04 11.97 -16.72
C GLU A 350 0.79 11.21 -17.78
N THR A 351 2.10 11.45 -17.82
CA THR A 351 3.03 10.74 -18.72
C THR A 351 3.13 9.26 -18.38
N LEU A 352 3.23 8.94 -17.09
CA LEU A 352 3.32 7.55 -16.62
C LEU A 352 2.07 6.75 -16.97
N ILE A 353 0.90 7.31 -16.68
CA ILE A 353 -0.41 6.71 -16.98
C ILE A 353 -0.53 6.44 -18.48
N ALA A 354 -0.18 7.43 -19.31
CA ALA A 354 -0.25 7.29 -20.78
C ALA A 354 0.72 6.25 -21.31
N LYS A 355 1.96 6.20 -20.79
CA LYS A 355 2.96 5.20 -21.20
C LYS A 355 2.53 3.79 -20.80
N ARG A 356 2.05 3.59 -19.57
CA ARG A 356 1.60 2.28 -19.10
C ARG A 356 0.43 1.76 -19.93
N SER A 357 -0.59 2.57 -20.15
CA SER A 357 -1.74 2.21 -20.97
C SER A 357 -1.33 1.84 -22.41
N ARG A 358 -0.47 2.63 -23.01
CA ARG A 358 0.09 2.35 -24.34
C ARG A 358 0.88 1.04 -24.40
N PHE A 359 1.71 0.80 -23.38
CA PHE A 359 2.51 -0.43 -23.32
C PHE A 359 1.63 -1.68 -23.22
N ILE A 360 0.62 -1.65 -22.34
CA ILE A 360 -0.35 -2.74 -22.22
C ILE A 360 -1.01 -3.04 -23.57
N THR A 361 -1.53 -2.02 -24.22
CA THR A 361 -2.31 -2.20 -25.45
C THR A 361 -1.50 -2.58 -26.68
N ARG A 362 -0.24 -2.16 -26.76
CA ARG A 362 0.65 -2.46 -27.89
C ARG A 362 1.53 -3.68 -27.68
N SER A 363 1.96 -3.93 -26.45
CA SER A 363 2.98 -4.95 -26.17
C SER A 363 2.45 -6.16 -25.40
N GLN A 364 1.34 -6.01 -24.65
CA GLN A 364 0.85 -7.05 -23.75
C GLN A 364 -0.47 -7.69 -24.19
N GLN A 365 -0.90 -7.48 -25.43
CA GLN A 365 -2.10 -8.09 -25.98
C GLN A 365 -1.77 -9.11 -27.08
N HIS A 366 -2.28 -10.33 -26.93
CA HIS A 366 -2.22 -11.35 -28.00
C HIS A 366 -3.19 -11.02 -29.12
N ARG A 367 -2.71 -11.04 -30.35
CA ARG A 367 -3.49 -10.71 -31.55
C ARG A 367 -3.26 -11.74 -32.65
N ASP A 368 -3.67 -12.97 -32.39
CA ASP A 368 -3.65 -14.06 -33.35
C ASP A 368 -5.00 -14.77 -33.36
N PRO A 369 -5.85 -14.51 -34.38
CA PRO A 369 -7.18 -15.10 -34.46
C PRO A 369 -7.20 -16.64 -34.55
N SER A 370 -6.06 -17.27 -34.83
CA SER A 370 -5.94 -18.74 -34.85
C SER A 370 -5.82 -19.34 -33.43
N LYS A 371 -5.55 -18.50 -32.43
CA LYS A 371 -5.33 -18.93 -31.06
C LYS A 371 -6.57 -18.73 -30.20
N TRP A 372 -6.84 -19.68 -29.31
CA TRP A 372 -7.95 -19.59 -28.37
C TRP A 372 -7.79 -18.44 -27.36
N TYR A 373 -6.57 -17.97 -27.12
CA TYR A 373 -6.25 -16.84 -26.26
C TYR A 373 -6.12 -15.51 -27.05
N ASN A 374 -6.68 -15.46 -28.25
CA ASN A 374 -6.74 -14.22 -29.00
C ASN A 374 -7.49 -13.13 -28.24
N GLY A 375 -6.93 -11.93 -28.20
CA GLY A 375 -7.43 -10.81 -27.42
C GLY A 375 -6.90 -10.70 -25.99
N LEU A 376 -6.37 -11.78 -25.41
CA LEU A 376 -5.86 -11.82 -24.05
C LEU A 376 -4.76 -10.78 -23.80
N TYR A 377 -4.92 -10.01 -22.74
CA TYR A 377 -3.79 -9.30 -22.12
C TYR A 377 -3.04 -10.25 -21.20
N SER A 378 -1.72 -10.31 -21.32
CA SER A 378 -0.91 -11.25 -20.56
C SER A 378 0.30 -10.57 -19.92
N VAL A 379 1.09 -11.33 -19.18
CA VAL A 379 2.25 -10.85 -18.45
C VAL A 379 3.44 -10.58 -19.36
N TRP A 380 4.20 -9.55 -19.01
CA TRP A 380 5.43 -9.18 -19.69
C TRP A 380 6.65 -9.70 -18.93
N ASP A 381 7.48 -10.45 -19.60
CA ASP A 381 8.75 -10.90 -19.05
C ASP A 381 9.80 -9.78 -19.22
N MET A 382 10.11 -9.10 -18.12
CA MET A 382 11.03 -7.96 -18.11
C MET A 382 12.47 -8.34 -18.49
N LYS A 383 12.90 -9.56 -18.15
CA LYS A 383 14.23 -10.03 -18.44
C LYS A 383 14.42 -10.31 -19.92
N ASN A 384 13.50 -11.05 -20.51
CA ASN A 384 13.59 -11.52 -21.89
C ASN A 384 12.89 -10.57 -22.87
N ARG A 385 12.15 -9.57 -22.37
CA ARG A 385 11.40 -8.58 -23.16
C ARG A 385 10.43 -9.24 -24.13
N VAL A 386 9.66 -10.17 -23.62
CA VAL A 386 8.70 -10.95 -24.40
C VAL A 386 7.35 -11.05 -23.69
N LEU A 387 6.28 -11.01 -24.49
CA LEU A 387 4.94 -11.32 -24.00
C LEU A 387 4.84 -12.83 -23.79
N ARG A 388 4.52 -13.24 -22.59
CA ARG A 388 4.28 -14.63 -22.24
C ARG A 388 2.84 -15.04 -22.59
N GLY A 389 2.67 -16.31 -22.89
CA GLY A 389 1.38 -16.89 -23.28
C GLY A 389 1.43 -18.40 -23.13
N PRO A 390 0.30 -19.10 -23.35
CA PRO A 390 0.18 -20.54 -23.13
C PRO A 390 1.20 -21.39 -23.90
N GLU A 391 1.73 -20.89 -24.99
CA GLU A 391 2.73 -21.57 -25.82
C GLU A 391 4.17 -21.08 -25.58
N ASN A 392 4.35 -20.16 -24.63
CA ASN A 392 5.64 -19.55 -24.31
C ASN A 392 5.75 -19.33 -22.79
N THR A 393 5.75 -20.43 -22.05
CA THR A 393 5.69 -20.42 -20.57
C THR A 393 7.06 -20.36 -19.91
N ASP A 394 8.10 -20.82 -20.61
CA ASP A 394 9.49 -20.83 -20.14
C ASP A 394 9.68 -21.43 -18.75
N GLY A 395 9.03 -22.58 -18.51
CA GLY A 395 9.13 -23.32 -17.25
C GLY A 395 8.11 -22.94 -16.17
N PHE A 396 7.17 -22.05 -16.47
CA PHE A 396 6.08 -21.68 -15.58
C PHE A 396 4.74 -22.31 -15.93
N ASP A 397 4.73 -23.48 -16.51
CA ASP A 397 3.56 -24.14 -17.09
C ASP A 397 2.39 -24.32 -16.12
N HIS A 398 2.66 -24.63 -14.87
CA HIS A 398 1.63 -24.89 -13.87
C HIS A 398 0.94 -23.63 -13.30
N TRP A 399 1.42 -22.44 -13.63
CA TRP A 399 0.83 -21.17 -13.20
C TRP A 399 -0.10 -20.54 -14.22
N TRP A 400 -0.14 -21.07 -15.45
CA TRP A 400 -0.89 -20.48 -16.53
C TRP A 400 -2.39 -20.37 -16.30
N GLY A 401 -2.98 -21.33 -15.63
CA GLY A 401 -4.39 -21.26 -15.27
C GLY A 401 -4.70 -20.04 -14.41
N TYR A 402 -3.82 -19.74 -13.46
CA TYR A 402 -3.93 -18.57 -12.60
C TYR A 402 -3.71 -17.27 -13.36
N VAL A 403 -2.66 -17.22 -14.18
CA VAL A 403 -2.28 -16.02 -14.94
C VAL A 403 -3.30 -15.62 -15.99
N LEU A 404 -4.04 -16.57 -16.56
CA LEU A 404 -4.96 -16.33 -17.65
C LEU A 404 -6.37 -15.90 -17.23
N ALA A 405 -6.81 -16.32 -16.07
CA ALA A 405 -8.19 -16.16 -15.64
C ALA A 405 -8.38 -15.69 -14.19
N ALA A 406 -7.32 -15.62 -13.41
CA ALA A 406 -7.43 -15.13 -12.04
C ALA A 406 -7.39 -13.59 -11.97
N ASP A 407 -7.82 -13.07 -10.85
CA ASP A 407 -7.99 -11.66 -10.56
C ASP A 407 -6.76 -10.81 -10.90
N ASP A 408 -5.63 -11.05 -10.24
CA ASP A 408 -4.50 -10.13 -10.24
C ASP A 408 -3.81 -9.99 -11.61
N PRO A 409 -3.17 -11.03 -12.15
CA PRO A 409 -2.35 -10.86 -13.35
C PRO A 409 -3.14 -10.83 -14.64
N ALA A 410 -4.32 -11.47 -14.71
CA ALA A 410 -5.05 -11.62 -15.94
C ALA A 410 -6.12 -10.55 -16.16
N LEU A 411 -6.84 -10.15 -15.11
CA LEU A 411 -8.06 -9.35 -15.23
C LEU A 411 -7.86 -7.86 -14.98
N CYS A 412 -6.68 -7.42 -14.51
CA CYS A 412 -6.47 -6.04 -14.05
C CYS A 412 -6.12 -5.05 -15.15
N LYS A 413 -5.55 -5.51 -16.28
CA LYS A 413 -5.04 -4.62 -17.33
C LYS A 413 -6.16 -3.89 -18.07
N ALA A 414 -7.16 -4.60 -18.49
CA ALA A 414 -8.28 -4.03 -19.27
C ALA A 414 -9.08 -2.99 -18.48
N PRO A 415 -9.47 -3.21 -17.21
CA PRO A 415 -10.14 -2.19 -16.41
C PRO A 415 -9.33 -0.91 -16.23
N PHE A 416 -8.02 -1.01 -16.03
CA PHE A 416 -7.15 0.17 -15.95
C PHE A 416 -7.14 0.96 -17.27
N VAL A 417 -6.96 0.27 -18.40
CA VAL A 417 -6.95 0.93 -19.73
C VAL A 417 -8.31 1.57 -20.01
N ALA A 418 -9.41 0.89 -19.70
CA ALA A 418 -10.77 1.44 -19.87
C ALA A 418 -10.96 2.68 -19.00
N ALA A 419 -10.66 2.62 -17.70
CA ALA A 419 -10.77 3.76 -16.78
C ALA A 419 -9.92 4.96 -17.23
N LYS A 420 -8.68 4.73 -17.69
CA LYS A 420 -7.81 5.77 -18.23
C LYS A 420 -8.47 6.47 -19.43
N ASN A 421 -9.09 5.72 -20.29
CA ASN A 421 -9.68 6.26 -21.51
C ASN A 421 -11.01 7.02 -21.29
N VAL A 422 -11.68 6.83 -20.16
CA VAL A 422 -12.79 7.69 -19.75
C VAL A 422 -12.32 9.15 -19.60
N TYR A 423 -11.14 9.36 -19.03
CA TYR A 423 -10.59 10.69 -18.76
C TYR A 423 -9.62 11.20 -19.83
N LEU A 424 -8.86 10.30 -20.43
CA LEU A 424 -7.81 10.62 -21.40
C LEU A 424 -7.95 9.69 -22.63
N PRO A 425 -8.95 9.90 -23.49
CA PRO A 425 -9.34 8.97 -24.55
C PRO A 425 -8.28 8.86 -25.65
N VAL A 426 -7.96 7.62 -26.03
CA VAL A 426 -7.12 7.25 -27.18
C VAL A 426 -7.79 6.12 -27.96
N ASP A 427 -8.14 6.37 -29.21
CA ASP A 427 -8.92 5.45 -30.03
C ASP A 427 -8.32 4.05 -30.16
N GLU A 428 -6.99 3.95 -30.29
CA GLU A 428 -6.29 2.67 -30.39
C GLU A 428 -6.42 1.84 -29.11
N GLU A 429 -6.39 2.50 -27.95
CA GLU A 429 -6.50 1.84 -26.65
C GLU A 429 -7.94 1.39 -26.39
N ILE A 430 -8.92 2.21 -26.72
CA ILE A 430 -10.35 1.85 -26.64
C ILE A 430 -10.63 0.61 -27.51
N ARG A 431 -10.18 0.61 -28.77
CA ARG A 431 -10.32 -0.55 -29.66
C ARG A 431 -9.59 -1.79 -29.13
N SER A 432 -8.46 -1.63 -28.47
CA SER A 432 -7.74 -2.74 -27.84
C SER A 432 -8.55 -3.38 -26.73
N VAL A 433 -9.21 -2.58 -25.89
CA VAL A 433 -10.08 -3.08 -24.82
C VAL A 433 -11.29 -3.81 -25.40
N GLU A 434 -11.96 -3.23 -26.42
CA GLU A 434 -13.05 -3.92 -27.10
C GLU A 434 -12.62 -5.25 -27.72
N TYR A 435 -11.44 -5.27 -28.33
CA TYR A 435 -10.88 -6.50 -28.91
C TYR A 435 -10.67 -7.59 -27.82
N TYR A 436 -10.24 -7.21 -26.61
CA TYR A 436 -10.16 -8.13 -25.48
C TYR A 436 -11.54 -8.65 -25.07
N ILE A 437 -12.52 -7.76 -24.95
CA ILE A 437 -13.89 -8.13 -24.56
C ILE A 437 -14.50 -9.07 -25.59
N GLU A 438 -14.46 -8.71 -26.86
CA GLU A 438 -15.11 -9.44 -27.96
C GLU A 438 -14.47 -10.81 -28.21
N ASN A 439 -13.14 -10.92 -28.13
CA ASN A 439 -12.43 -12.12 -28.57
C ASN A 439 -12.03 -13.05 -27.41
N TYR A 440 -11.92 -12.54 -26.19
CA TYR A 440 -11.48 -13.33 -25.06
C TYR A 440 -12.49 -13.44 -23.93
N VAL A 441 -13.10 -12.32 -23.52
CA VAL A 441 -13.98 -12.30 -22.35
C VAL A 441 -15.36 -12.82 -22.68
N TRP A 442 -16.08 -12.18 -23.60
CA TRP A 442 -17.49 -12.48 -23.88
C TRP A 442 -17.65 -13.82 -24.63
N GLY A 443 -18.39 -14.75 -24.05
CA GLY A 443 -18.55 -16.11 -24.59
C GLY A 443 -17.25 -16.93 -24.50
N GLY A 444 -16.25 -16.46 -23.82
CA GLY A 444 -14.98 -17.12 -23.58
C GLY A 444 -14.72 -17.26 -22.07
N LEU A 445 -14.10 -16.27 -21.46
CA LEU A 445 -13.88 -16.24 -20.01
C LEU A 445 -15.19 -16.10 -19.24
N GLN A 446 -16.13 -15.34 -19.77
CA GLN A 446 -17.46 -15.13 -19.22
C GLN A 446 -18.52 -15.85 -20.03
N ARG A 447 -19.48 -16.46 -19.37
CA ARG A 447 -20.64 -17.12 -19.99
C ARG A 447 -21.61 -16.09 -20.54
N THR A 448 -22.23 -16.44 -21.64
CA THR A 448 -23.34 -15.63 -22.23
C THR A 448 -24.68 -15.94 -21.52
N PRO A 449 -25.73 -15.13 -21.78
CA PRO A 449 -27.06 -15.37 -21.20
C PRO A 449 -27.66 -16.74 -21.54
N GLU A 450 -27.26 -17.33 -22.67
CA GLU A 450 -27.75 -18.60 -23.14
C GLU A 450 -27.05 -19.81 -22.55
N GLU A 451 -25.95 -19.58 -21.80
CA GLU A 451 -25.13 -20.65 -21.23
C GLU A 451 -25.56 -20.98 -19.80
N GLU A 452 -26.68 -21.66 -19.69
CA GLU A 452 -27.19 -22.23 -18.42
C GLU A 452 -26.25 -23.30 -17.84
N PRO A 453 -26.14 -23.49 -16.48
CA PRO A 453 -27.05 -22.87 -15.48
C PRO A 453 -26.59 -21.54 -14.93
N TYR A 454 -25.44 -21.02 -15.27
CA TYR A 454 -24.84 -19.81 -14.65
C TYR A 454 -24.57 -18.70 -15.69
N PRO A 455 -25.60 -18.09 -16.28
CA PRO A 455 -25.42 -16.99 -17.22
C PRO A 455 -24.63 -15.83 -16.58
N TYR A 456 -23.74 -15.22 -17.35
CA TYR A 456 -22.79 -14.19 -16.92
C TYR A 456 -21.74 -14.66 -15.90
N GLY A 457 -21.70 -15.95 -15.56
CA GLY A 457 -20.68 -16.51 -14.68
C GLY A 457 -19.29 -16.46 -15.31
N ILE A 458 -18.26 -16.30 -14.48
CA ILE A 458 -16.88 -16.21 -14.91
C ILE A 458 -16.18 -17.55 -14.66
N PHE A 459 -15.45 -18.06 -15.64
CA PHE A 459 -14.66 -19.27 -15.50
C PHE A 459 -13.37 -18.97 -14.77
N GLY A 460 -13.08 -19.74 -13.74
CA GLY A 460 -11.85 -19.58 -12.95
C GLY A 460 -10.60 -20.18 -13.56
N VAL A 461 -10.80 -21.07 -14.52
CA VAL A 461 -9.75 -21.66 -15.33
C VAL A 461 -10.28 -21.69 -16.74
N PRO A 462 -9.53 -21.29 -17.75
CA PRO A 462 -10.00 -21.31 -19.14
C PRO A 462 -10.15 -22.75 -19.61
N ASN A 463 -11.28 -23.34 -19.34
CA ASN A 463 -11.66 -24.70 -19.75
C ASN A 463 -12.78 -24.73 -20.78
N TRP A 464 -13.29 -23.59 -21.10
CA TRP A 464 -14.40 -23.43 -22.03
C TRP A 464 -14.02 -23.65 -23.50
N LYS A 465 -12.75 -23.50 -23.85
CA LYS A 465 -12.25 -23.67 -25.24
C LYS A 465 -11.04 -24.59 -25.35
N VAL A 466 -10.53 -25.13 -24.25
CA VAL A 466 -9.25 -25.86 -24.21
C VAL A 466 -9.40 -27.19 -23.51
N ASN A 467 -8.81 -28.23 -24.09
CA ASN A 467 -8.66 -29.50 -23.39
C ASN A 467 -7.67 -29.32 -22.26
N ARG A 468 -8.11 -29.51 -21.02
CA ARG A 468 -7.39 -29.25 -19.78
C ARG A 468 -6.23 -30.18 -19.48
N ASP A 469 -6.07 -31.25 -20.26
CA ASP A 469 -5.06 -32.25 -20.00
C ASP A 469 -3.65 -31.64 -20.10
N GLY A 470 -3.14 -31.21 -18.99
CA GLY A 470 -1.74 -30.86 -18.76
C GLY A 470 -1.34 -29.39 -18.72
N LEU A 471 -2.10 -28.46 -19.30
CA LEU A 471 -1.65 -27.07 -19.44
C LEU A 471 -1.98 -26.12 -18.26
N PHE A 472 -2.98 -26.45 -17.44
CA PHE A 472 -3.55 -25.52 -16.46
C PHE A 472 -3.58 -26.04 -15.03
N TYR A 473 -2.86 -27.11 -14.75
CA TYR A 473 -2.78 -27.61 -13.38
C TYR A 473 -1.65 -26.93 -12.61
N ARG A 474 -1.99 -26.35 -11.49
CA ARG A 474 -1.02 -26.20 -10.40
C ARG A 474 -0.50 -27.59 -10.08
N ALA A 475 0.79 -27.82 -10.18
CA ALA A 475 1.38 -29.09 -9.85
C ALA A 475 0.88 -29.57 -8.47
N GLY A 476 0.22 -30.72 -8.44
CA GLY A 476 -0.31 -31.33 -7.22
C GLY A 476 -1.76 -30.99 -6.84
N ILE A 477 -2.43 -30.06 -7.51
CA ILE A 477 -3.85 -29.77 -7.26
C ILE A 477 -4.67 -30.35 -8.41
N ARG A 478 -4.84 -31.64 -8.45
CA ARG A 478 -5.97 -32.25 -9.15
C ARG A 478 -7.23 -31.98 -8.34
N ASN A 479 -7.82 -30.82 -8.52
CA ASN A 479 -9.12 -30.59 -7.94
C ASN A 479 -10.18 -31.14 -8.90
N ALA A 480 -10.63 -32.36 -8.67
CA ALA A 480 -11.73 -32.98 -9.40
C ALA A 480 -13.02 -32.12 -9.37
N ASN A 481 -13.09 -31.15 -8.48
CA ASN A 481 -14.19 -30.20 -8.39
C ASN A 481 -14.08 -29.05 -9.39
N LEU A 482 -12.89 -28.68 -9.85
CA LEU A 482 -12.74 -27.63 -10.89
C LEU A 482 -13.39 -28.05 -12.21
N ASP A 483 -13.42 -29.36 -12.49
CA ASP A 483 -14.13 -29.88 -13.66
C ASP A 483 -15.66 -29.79 -13.53
N LYS A 484 -16.16 -29.68 -12.32
CA LYS A 484 -17.58 -29.55 -11.98
C LYS A 484 -18.00 -28.13 -11.67
N MET A 485 -17.06 -27.21 -11.43
CA MET A 485 -17.33 -25.81 -11.12
C MET A 485 -17.25 -24.96 -12.40
N PRO A 486 -18.38 -24.62 -13.02
CA PRO A 486 -18.42 -23.86 -14.26
C PRO A 486 -18.13 -22.37 -14.05
N VAL A 487 -18.07 -21.91 -12.80
CA VAL A 487 -17.74 -20.54 -12.41
C VAL A 487 -16.73 -20.52 -11.28
N TRP A 488 -16.01 -19.42 -11.16
CA TRP A 488 -14.91 -19.30 -10.25
C TRP A 488 -15.23 -18.42 -9.05
N ARG A 489 -14.19 -18.09 -8.29
CA ARG A 489 -14.27 -17.35 -7.04
C ARG A 489 -14.77 -15.91 -7.24
N ALA A 490 -15.29 -15.33 -6.18
CA ALA A 490 -15.89 -14.01 -6.17
C ALA A 490 -14.96 -12.88 -6.62
N TYR A 491 -13.64 -13.01 -6.41
CA TYR A 491 -12.64 -12.01 -6.76
C TYR A 491 -12.62 -11.60 -8.23
N ASP A 492 -12.96 -12.48 -9.12
CA ASP A 492 -12.88 -12.25 -10.58
C ASP A 492 -13.97 -11.31 -11.09
N TYR A 493 -15.12 -11.31 -10.44
CA TYR A 493 -16.31 -10.58 -10.92
C TYR A 493 -16.16 -9.04 -10.84
N PRO A 494 -15.62 -8.45 -9.76
CA PRO A 494 -15.45 -7.00 -9.69
C PRO A 494 -14.61 -6.41 -10.82
N HIS A 495 -13.59 -7.12 -11.28
CA HIS A 495 -12.77 -6.66 -12.41
C HIS A 495 -13.59 -6.58 -13.69
N ILE A 496 -14.47 -7.55 -13.93
CA ILE A 496 -15.27 -7.63 -15.17
C ILE A 496 -16.43 -6.65 -15.13
N PHE A 497 -17.20 -6.54 -14.03
CA PHE A 497 -18.26 -5.52 -14.01
C PHE A 497 -17.68 -4.09 -13.96
N MET A 498 -16.50 -3.86 -13.38
CA MET A 498 -15.79 -2.60 -13.46
C MET A 498 -15.33 -2.29 -14.90
N LEU A 499 -14.80 -3.29 -15.61
CA LEU A 499 -14.44 -3.15 -17.02
C LEU A 499 -15.66 -2.71 -17.84
N TYR A 500 -16.80 -3.39 -17.69
CA TYR A 500 -18.03 -3.04 -18.41
C TYR A 500 -18.59 -1.68 -17.99
N TYR A 501 -18.49 -1.32 -16.72
CA TYR A 501 -18.88 0.00 -16.26
C TYR A 501 -18.06 1.13 -16.91
N HIS A 502 -16.73 0.96 -17.00
CA HIS A 502 -15.90 1.94 -17.70
C HIS A 502 -16.16 1.95 -19.21
N MET A 503 -16.46 0.81 -19.82
CA MET A 503 -16.88 0.76 -21.22
C MET A 503 -18.25 1.39 -21.44
N PHE A 504 -19.18 1.27 -20.49
CA PHE A 504 -20.42 2.03 -20.46
C PHE A 504 -20.15 3.54 -20.47
N GLN A 505 -19.30 4.03 -19.60
CA GLN A 505 -18.92 5.45 -19.57
C GLN A 505 -18.28 5.90 -20.89
N LEU A 506 -17.43 5.06 -21.49
CA LEU A 506 -16.83 5.34 -22.79
C LEU A 506 -17.87 5.39 -23.91
N ALA A 507 -18.83 4.47 -23.93
CA ALA A 507 -19.90 4.45 -24.91
C ALA A 507 -20.88 5.64 -24.73
N GLU A 508 -21.13 6.05 -23.47
CA GLU A 508 -21.94 7.24 -23.15
C GLU A 508 -21.22 8.54 -23.56
N TYR A 509 -19.92 8.63 -23.28
CA TYR A 509 -19.16 9.86 -23.52
C TYR A 509 -18.62 9.98 -24.95
N TYR A 510 -18.26 8.86 -25.58
CA TYR A 510 -17.60 8.80 -26.89
C TYR A 510 -18.25 7.74 -27.79
N PRO A 511 -19.55 7.85 -28.11
CA PRO A 511 -20.30 6.79 -28.82
C PRO A 511 -19.68 6.41 -30.16
N ASP A 512 -19.03 7.36 -30.83
CA ASP A 512 -18.39 7.10 -32.11
C ASP A 512 -17.08 6.28 -32.00
N LYS A 513 -16.49 6.17 -30.82
CA LYS A 513 -15.23 5.45 -30.58
C LYS A 513 -15.45 4.01 -30.13
N VAL A 514 -16.62 3.70 -29.58
CA VAL A 514 -17.00 2.37 -29.07
C VAL A 514 -17.90 1.67 -30.10
N LYS A 515 -17.63 0.39 -30.39
CA LYS A 515 -18.24 -0.32 -31.50
C LYS A 515 -18.88 -1.66 -31.15
N PHE A 516 -18.39 -2.37 -30.15
CA PHE A 516 -18.88 -3.71 -29.79
C PHE A 516 -20.27 -3.67 -29.15
N ARG A 517 -20.49 -2.77 -28.22
CA ARG A 517 -21.80 -2.50 -27.60
C ARG A 517 -21.99 -1.00 -27.44
N ASP A 518 -23.21 -0.55 -27.43
CA ASP A 518 -23.58 0.81 -27.04
C ASP A 518 -23.57 0.96 -25.49
N ALA A 519 -23.92 2.13 -25.02
CA ALA A 519 -23.92 2.42 -23.57
C ALA A 519 -24.89 1.50 -22.81
N GLU A 520 -26.09 1.31 -23.31
CA GLU A 520 -27.11 0.45 -22.70
C GLU A 520 -26.65 -1.01 -22.66
N GLY A 521 -26.04 -1.50 -23.73
CA GLY A 521 -25.49 -2.85 -23.81
C GLY A 521 -24.35 -3.09 -22.83
N TYR A 522 -23.46 -2.14 -22.62
CA TYR A 522 -22.39 -2.26 -21.61
C TYR A 522 -22.93 -2.13 -20.18
N LEU A 523 -23.95 -1.29 -19.95
CA LEU A 523 -24.62 -1.19 -18.66
C LEU A 523 -25.33 -2.51 -18.30
N ASP A 524 -25.92 -3.19 -19.28
CA ASP A 524 -26.49 -4.52 -19.12
C ASP A 524 -25.45 -5.55 -18.71
N LEU A 525 -24.30 -5.55 -19.39
CA LEU A 525 -23.20 -6.46 -19.07
C LEU A 525 -22.69 -6.21 -17.64
N ALA A 526 -22.50 -4.95 -17.25
CA ALA A 526 -22.04 -4.59 -15.89
C ALA A 526 -23.06 -5.04 -14.83
N CYS A 527 -24.33 -4.72 -15.01
CA CYS A 527 -25.41 -5.07 -14.10
C CYS A 527 -25.54 -6.59 -13.91
N ASN A 528 -25.63 -7.35 -15.00
CA ASN A 528 -25.81 -8.78 -14.91
C ASN A 528 -24.57 -9.51 -14.38
N THR A 529 -23.36 -9.01 -14.63
CA THR A 529 -22.14 -9.54 -14.02
C THR A 529 -22.12 -9.25 -12.52
N ALA A 530 -22.55 -8.07 -12.09
CA ALA A 530 -22.70 -7.75 -10.67
C ALA A 530 -23.76 -8.62 -9.98
N ARG A 531 -24.87 -8.92 -10.66
CA ARG A 531 -25.88 -9.89 -10.16
C ARG A 531 -25.29 -11.29 -10.03
N ALA A 532 -24.51 -11.74 -11.00
CA ALA A 532 -23.83 -13.03 -10.96
C ALA A 532 -22.83 -13.11 -9.80
N PHE A 533 -22.12 -12.02 -9.49
CA PHE A 533 -21.23 -11.93 -8.33
C PHE A 533 -21.92 -12.24 -7.01
N PHE A 534 -23.09 -11.69 -6.76
CA PHE A 534 -23.82 -11.95 -5.52
C PHE A 534 -24.47 -13.35 -5.48
N LYS A 535 -24.72 -13.97 -6.64
CA LYS A 535 -25.48 -15.23 -6.71
C LYS A 535 -24.61 -16.47 -6.75
N TYR A 536 -23.65 -16.53 -7.67
CA TYR A 536 -23.09 -17.81 -8.08
C TYR A 536 -21.89 -18.29 -7.26
N PRO A 537 -20.88 -17.48 -6.93
CA PRO A 537 -19.74 -18.01 -6.19
C PRO A 537 -20.12 -18.70 -4.88
N TYR A 538 -21.02 -18.10 -4.14
CA TYR A 538 -21.50 -18.63 -2.88
C TYR A 538 -22.35 -19.88 -3.01
N GLU A 539 -23.23 -19.94 -4.01
CA GLU A 539 -24.04 -21.14 -4.27
C GLU A 539 -23.20 -22.36 -4.63
N ILE A 540 -22.10 -22.12 -5.34
CA ILE A 540 -21.21 -23.19 -5.82
C ILE A 540 -20.25 -23.63 -4.71
N LEU A 541 -19.65 -22.68 -4.00
CA LEU A 541 -18.74 -22.94 -2.91
C LEU A 541 -18.97 -21.91 -1.78
N PRO A 542 -19.64 -22.32 -0.69
CA PRO A 542 -19.95 -21.43 0.42
C PRO A 542 -18.76 -20.70 1.04
N TYR A 543 -17.54 -21.20 0.83
CA TYR A 543 -16.31 -20.52 1.23
C TYR A 543 -16.13 -19.16 0.53
N TYR A 544 -16.64 -18.99 -0.68
CA TYR A 544 -16.57 -17.72 -1.41
C TYR A 544 -17.74 -16.80 -1.06
N GLU A 545 -17.82 -16.44 0.20
CA GLU A 545 -18.87 -15.63 0.79
C GLU A 545 -18.68 -14.15 0.44
N VAL A 546 -19.53 -13.63 -0.44
CA VAL A 546 -19.41 -12.25 -0.95
C VAL A 546 -19.76 -11.18 0.10
N TYR A 547 -20.57 -11.51 1.10
CA TYR A 547 -20.95 -10.53 2.13
C TYR A 547 -19.93 -10.40 3.24
N GLN A 548 -19.12 -11.43 3.47
CA GLN A 548 -18.14 -11.48 4.54
C GLN A 548 -16.74 -11.01 4.10
N TRP A 549 -16.49 -10.92 2.80
CA TRP A 549 -15.18 -10.61 2.25
C TRP A 549 -15.17 -9.27 1.54
N GLY A 550 -14.12 -8.48 1.74
CA GLY A 550 -13.80 -7.31 0.94
C GLY A 550 -13.06 -7.71 -0.32
N PHE A 551 -13.48 -7.16 -1.46
CA PHE A 551 -12.90 -7.44 -2.76
C PHE A 551 -12.33 -6.18 -3.40
N TYR A 552 -11.33 -6.34 -4.25
CA TYR A 552 -10.83 -5.25 -5.08
C TYR A 552 -11.94 -4.68 -5.96
N ASN A 553 -11.95 -3.37 -6.12
CA ASN A 553 -12.79 -2.68 -7.10
C ASN A 553 -14.31 -2.86 -6.94
N GLU A 554 -14.79 -3.58 -5.95
CA GLU A 554 -16.23 -3.79 -5.78
C GLU A 554 -17.02 -2.50 -5.50
N LEU A 555 -16.35 -1.46 -5.01
CA LEU A 555 -16.97 -0.14 -4.77
C LEU A 555 -17.54 0.49 -6.07
N VAL A 556 -17.17 -0.01 -7.24
CA VAL A 556 -17.78 0.37 -8.52
C VAL A 556 -19.27 0.03 -8.59
N LEU A 557 -19.77 -0.85 -7.72
CA LEU A 557 -21.21 -1.07 -7.56
C LEU A 557 -21.99 0.21 -7.28
N LEU A 558 -21.42 1.14 -6.51
CA LEU A 558 -22.09 2.40 -6.16
C LEU A 558 -22.35 3.28 -7.41
N PRO A 559 -21.35 3.66 -8.21
CA PRO A 559 -21.62 4.41 -9.43
C PRO A 559 -22.37 3.60 -10.52
N LEU A 560 -22.32 2.27 -10.47
CA LEU A 560 -23.14 1.41 -11.33
C LEU A 560 -24.63 1.52 -10.94
N ILE A 561 -24.96 1.52 -9.65
CA ILE A 561 -26.33 1.73 -9.16
C ILE A 561 -26.85 3.11 -9.63
N ASP A 562 -26.05 4.16 -9.47
CA ASP A 562 -26.42 5.50 -9.93
C ASP A 562 -26.63 5.54 -11.46
N ALA A 563 -25.84 4.82 -12.23
CA ALA A 563 -26.01 4.73 -13.69
C ALA A 563 -27.34 4.01 -14.06
N LEU A 564 -27.66 2.91 -13.38
CA LEU A 564 -28.91 2.18 -13.58
C LEU A 564 -30.12 3.06 -13.30
N GLU A 565 -30.12 3.85 -12.23
CA GLU A 565 -31.17 4.81 -11.93
C GLU A 565 -31.33 5.88 -13.02
N ARG A 566 -30.20 6.44 -13.50
CA ARG A 566 -30.22 7.44 -14.59
C ARG A 566 -30.84 6.89 -15.88
N TYR A 567 -30.66 5.61 -16.13
CA TYR A 567 -31.22 4.90 -17.28
C TYR A 567 -32.64 4.31 -17.03
N GLY A 568 -33.26 4.65 -15.87
CA GLY A 568 -34.62 4.21 -15.52
C GLY A 568 -34.75 2.74 -15.12
N ARG A 569 -33.64 2.07 -14.81
CA ARG A 569 -33.58 0.67 -14.39
C ARG A 569 -33.68 0.55 -12.87
N GLN A 570 -34.78 1.04 -12.33
CA GLN A 570 -34.97 1.17 -10.88
C GLN A 570 -34.92 -0.18 -10.14
N GLU A 571 -35.57 -1.21 -10.70
CA GLU A 571 -35.59 -2.55 -10.08
C GLU A 571 -34.15 -3.15 -9.92
N ASP A 572 -33.31 -2.96 -10.93
CA ASP A 572 -31.92 -3.42 -10.88
C ASP A 572 -31.09 -2.62 -9.87
N ALA A 573 -31.28 -1.31 -9.87
CA ALA A 573 -30.62 -0.41 -8.94
C ALA A 573 -30.98 -0.73 -7.49
N ASP A 574 -32.27 -0.91 -7.19
CA ASP A 574 -32.78 -1.21 -5.85
C ASP A 574 -32.28 -2.59 -5.37
N TRP A 575 -32.23 -3.57 -6.29
CA TRP A 575 -31.73 -4.90 -5.95
C TRP A 575 -30.22 -4.84 -5.60
N LEU A 576 -29.38 -4.22 -6.44
CA LEU A 576 -27.96 -4.09 -6.17
C LEU A 576 -27.66 -3.27 -4.89
N ARG A 577 -28.45 -2.22 -4.65
CA ARG A 577 -28.38 -1.43 -3.43
C ARG A 577 -28.68 -2.28 -2.21
N GLY A 578 -29.74 -3.08 -2.24
CA GLY A 578 -30.08 -4.00 -1.16
C GLY A 578 -28.97 -5.00 -0.87
N GLU A 579 -28.32 -5.55 -1.89
CA GLU A 579 -27.20 -6.46 -1.71
C GLU A 579 -25.96 -5.75 -1.12
N TRP A 580 -25.69 -4.52 -1.54
CA TRP A 580 -24.62 -3.69 -0.97
C TRP A 580 -24.88 -3.35 0.51
N GLU A 581 -26.09 -2.95 0.85
CA GLU A 581 -26.48 -2.63 2.24
C GLU A 581 -26.43 -3.85 3.15
N LYS A 582 -26.78 -5.03 2.68
CA LYS A 582 -26.55 -6.29 3.39
C LYS A 582 -25.09 -6.46 3.76
N LYS A 583 -24.18 -6.21 2.79
CA LYS A 583 -22.76 -6.31 3.02
C LYS A 583 -22.25 -5.27 4.01
N VAL A 584 -22.74 -4.02 3.94
CA VAL A 584 -22.41 -2.97 4.93
C VAL A 584 -22.79 -3.41 6.33
N LYS A 585 -24.02 -3.90 6.51
CA LYS A 585 -24.53 -4.36 7.81
C LYS A 585 -23.69 -5.51 8.36
N TYR A 586 -23.34 -6.47 7.50
CA TYR A 586 -22.49 -7.58 7.90
C TYR A 586 -21.13 -7.10 8.43
N PHE A 587 -20.43 -6.26 7.67
CA PHE A 587 -19.10 -5.77 8.05
C PHE A 587 -19.11 -4.92 9.31
N VAL A 588 -20.10 -4.08 9.48
CA VAL A 588 -20.14 -3.16 10.63
C VAL A 588 -20.59 -3.87 11.92
N TYR A 589 -21.49 -4.84 11.82
CA TYR A 589 -22.12 -5.45 12.97
C TYR A 589 -21.70 -6.91 13.23
N ASP A 590 -21.78 -7.78 12.24
CA ASP A 590 -21.51 -9.22 12.44
C ASP A 590 -20.03 -9.54 12.47
N ASP A 591 -19.22 -8.80 11.73
CA ASP A 591 -17.78 -8.93 11.75
C ASP A 591 -17.12 -7.55 11.85
N PRO A 592 -17.09 -6.95 13.03
CA PRO A 592 -16.61 -5.60 13.25
C PRO A 592 -15.09 -5.46 13.09
N TYR A 593 -14.42 -6.53 12.73
CA TYR A 593 -12.99 -6.51 12.49
C TYR A 593 -12.71 -6.18 11.03
N PRO A 594 -11.92 -5.13 10.77
CA PRO A 594 -11.66 -4.67 9.40
C PRO A 594 -10.78 -5.65 8.63
N TYR A 595 -10.82 -5.50 7.29
CA TYR A 595 -9.91 -6.17 6.36
C TYR A 595 -10.05 -7.68 6.26
N ARG A 596 -11.22 -8.21 6.50
CA ARG A 596 -11.51 -9.60 6.20
C ARG A 596 -11.69 -9.80 4.70
N SER A 597 -11.01 -10.79 4.18
CA SER A 597 -11.12 -11.26 2.81
C SER A 597 -10.85 -12.78 2.78
N GLU A 598 -10.07 -13.26 1.85
CA GLU A 598 -9.60 -14.66 1.81
C GLU A 598 -8.87 -15.06 3.09
N TYR A 599 -8.26 -14.09 3.75
CA TYR A 599 -7.64 -14.21 5.07
C TYR A 599 -8.36 -13.30 6.07
N ALA A 600 -8.27 -13.67 7.33
CA ALA A 600 -8.93 -12.92 8.41
C ALA A 600 -8.37 -11.50 8.62
N PHE A 601 -7.17 -11.23 8.14
CA PHE A 601 -6.56 -9.90 8.05
C PHE A 601 -5.86 -9.78 6.70
N ASP A 602 -6.52 -9.12 5.76
CA ASP A 602 -6.07 -9.07 4.38
C ASP A 602 -6.16 -7.65 3.81
N ARG A 603 -5.05 -7.19 3.25
CA ARG A 603 -4.95 -5.87 2.62
C ARG A 603 -5.80 -5.73 1.36
N THR A 604 -6.20 -6.81 0.74
CA THR A 604 -7.13 -6.81 -0.39
C THR A 604 -8.46 -6.14 -0.06
N ALA A 605 -8.85 -6.16 1.21
CA ALA A 605 -10.09 -5.56 1.70
C ALA A 605 -9.97 -4.08 2.10
N PHE A 606 -8.81 -3.45 2.02
CA PHE A 606 -8.62 -2.05 2.48
C PHE A 606 -9.55 -1.06 1.80
N GLU A 607 -9.70 -1.16 0.49
CA GLU A 607 -10.55 -0.27 -0.29
C GLU A 607 -12.03 -0.51 0.00
N SER A 608 -12.47 -1.76 -0.03
CA SER A 608 -13.86 -2.11 0.16
C SER A 608 -14.34 -1.85 1.58
N THR A 609 -13.54 -2.15 2.60
CA THR A 609 -13.88 -1.87 4.01
C THR A 609 -14.17 -0.39 4.24
N TYR A 610 -13.34 0.49 3.66
CA TYR A 610 -13.59 1.92 3.74
C TYR A 610 -14.84 2.34 2.95
N ALA A 611 -15.05 1.81 1.76
CA ALA A 611 -16.20 2.14 0.92
C ALA A 611 -17.53 1.75 1.58
N LEU A 612 -17.57 0.57 2.23
CA LEU A 612 -18.73 0.09 2.99
C LEU A 612 -19.01 1.01 4.18
N ALA A 613 -17.98 1.33 4.96
CA ALA A 613 -18.10 2.23 6.11
C ALA A 613 -18.55 3.64 5.70
N LYS A 614 -17.99 4.18 4.63
CA LYS A 614 -18.38 5.49 4.08
C LYS A 614 -19.84 5.52 3.66
N TYR A 615 -20.29 4.49 2.93
CA TYR A 615 -21.68 4.40 2.49
C TYR A 615 -22.65 4.47 3.68
N GLY A 616 -22.46 3.62 4.69
CA GLY A 616 -23.32 3.60 5.85
C GLY A 616 -23.22 4.85 6.73
N THR A 617 -22.08 5.56 6.72
CA THR A 617 -21.93 6.86 7.38
C THR A 617 -22.76 7.95 6.71
N LEU A 618 -22.90 7.90 5.38
CA LEU A 618 -23.58 8.92 4.59
C LEU A 618 -25.03 8.58 4.26
N THR A 619 -25.42 7.31 4.33
CA THR A 619 -26.73 6.81 3.91
C THR A 619 -27.46 6.22 5.12
N GLU A 620 -28.73 6.60 5.30
CA GLU A 620 -29.61 5.96 6.24
C GLU A 620 -30.09 4.64 5.64
N MET A 621 -29.89 3.54 6.36
CA MET A 621 -30.25 2.19 5.92
C MET A 621 -31.45 1.70 6.73
N GLU A 622 -32.45 1.19 6.02
CA GLU A 622 -33.62 0.60 6.67
C GLU A 622 -33.24 -0.69 7.40
N PRO A 623 -33.87 -0.98 8.54
CA PRO A 623 -33.75 -2.27 9.23
C PRO A 623 -34.13 -3.41 8.29
N ASP A 624 -33.40 -4.52 8.36
CA ASP A 624 -33.76 -5.73 7.63
C ASP A 624 -34.52 -6.69 8.54
N GLU A 625 -35.84 -6.76 8.35
CA GLU A 625 -36.70 -7.65 9.09
C GLU A 625 -36.64 -9.12 8.62
N ASN A 626 -35.99 -9.37 7.46
CA ASN A 626 -35.89 -10.71 6.91
C ASN A 626 -34.80 -11.51 7.61
N LEU A 627 -35.09 -12.79 7.82
CA LEU A 627 -34.06 -13.72 8.30
C LEU A 627 -33.15 -14.12 7.12
N TRP A 628 -31.86 -14.09 7.41
CA TRP A 628 -30.82 -14.54 6.48
C TRP A 628 -30.30 -15.88 6.94
N PHE A 629 -30.00 -16.76 5.98
CA PHE A 629 -29.39 -18.05 6.29
C PHE A 629 -27.91 -18.03 5.98
N ASP A 630 -27.09 -18.14 7.01
CA ASP A 630 -25.66 -18.34 6.88
C ASP A 630 -25.36 -19.83 6.68
N LYS A 631 -24.96 -20.20 5.47
CA LYS A 631 -24.65 -21.59 5.13
C LYS A 631 -23.40 -22.14 5.82
N ASN A 632 -22.47 -21.28 6.19
CA ASN A 632 -21.23 -21.70 6.86
C ASN A 632 -21.48 -22.01 8.34
N ARG A 633 -22.34 -21.22 8.98
CA ARG A 633 -22.73 -21.40 10.40
C ARG A 633 -24.01 -22.24 10.55
N GLU A 634 -24.70 -22.52 9.46
CA GLU A 634 -25.99 -23.23 9.45
C GLU A 634 -27.04 -22.60 10.38
N ILE A 635 -27.07 -21.26 10.45
CA ILE A 635 -28.00 -20.51 11.29
C ILE A 635 -28.80 -19.50 10.49
N TRP A 636 -29.98 -19.21 10.99
CA TRP A 636 -30.79 -18.06 10.58
C TRP A 636 -30.50 -16.89 11.51
N TYR A 637 -30.30 -15.73 10.95
CA TYR A 637 -30.08 -14.51 11.72
C TYR A 637 -30.72 -13.30 11.01
N SER A 638 -30.96 -12.22 11.76
CA SER A 638 -31.38 -10.93 11.25
C SER A 638 -30.35 -9.89 11.61
N HIS A 639 -30.15 -8.95 10.74
CA HIS A 639 -29.34 -7.78 11.07
C HIS A 639 -30.16 -6.84 11.95
N PRO A 640 -29.59 -6.38 13.07
CA PRO A 640 -30.16 -5.26 13.79
C PRO A 640 -30.06 -3.99 12.95
N GLU A 641 -30.67 -2.96 13.42
CA GLU A 641 -30.43 -1.62 12.91
C GLU A 641 -28.94 -1.27 13.02
N VAL A 642 -28.34 -0.82 11.93
CA VAL A 642 -26.96 -0.34 11.90
C VAL A 642 -26.99 1.15 11.64
N SER A 643 -26.64 1.92 12.67
CA SER A 643 -26.71 3.37 12.61
C SER A 643 -25.55 3.98 11.81
N ARG A 644 -25.73 5.24 11.42
CA ARG A 644 -24.65 6.02 10.78
C ARG A 644 -23.46 6.22 11.71
N GLU A 645 -23.69 6.32 13.01
CA GLU A 645 -22.68 6.41 14.06
C GLU A 645 -21.87 5.12 14.17
N ASP A 646 -22.49 3.94 14.08
CA ASP A 646 -21.80 2.65 14.07
C ASP A 646 -20.88 2.54 12.85
N CYS A 647 -21.38 2.93 11.68
CA CYS A 647 -20.60 2.96 10.44
C CYS A 647 -19.43 3.95 10.53
N ARG A 648 -19.64 5.10 11.15
CA ARG A 648 -18.57 6.08 11.38
C ARG A 648 -17.50 5.52 12.33
N ALA A 649 -17.90 4.91 13.44
CA ALA A 649 -16.98 4.28 14.38
C ALA A 649 -16.20 3.13 13.73
N PHE A 650 -16.84 2.36 12.86
CA PHE A 650 -16.18 1.32 12.09
C PHE A 650 -15.18 1.91 11.07
N MET A 651 -15.54 3.00 10.39
CA MET A 651 -14.63 3.71 9.48
C MET A 651 -13.36 4.18 10.21
N ASP A 652 -13.49 4.74 11.39
CA ASP A 652 -12.36 5.19 12.19
C ASP A 652 -11.47 3.99 12.60
N ARG A 653 -12.07 2.90 13.10
CA ARG A 653 -11.31 1.66 13.44
C ARG A 653 -10.53 1.11 12.26
N GLN A 654 -11.13 1.01 11.08
CA GLN A 654 -10.44 0.47 9.91
C GLN A 654 -9.29 1.36 9.43
N LEU A 655 -9.39 2.68 9.59
CA LEU A 655 -8.30 3.60 9.24
C LEU A 655 -7.10 3.42 10.17
N TRP A 656 -7.33 3.33 11.48
CA TRP A 656 -6.27 3.06 12.44
C TRP A 656 -5.61 1.69 12.23
N ALA A 657 -6.38 0.65 11.94
CA ALA A 657 -5.84 -0.65 11.55
C ALA A 657 -5.05 -0.59 10.23
N GLY A 658 -5.46 0.27 9.30
CA GLY A 658 -4.71 0.56 8.08
C GLY A 658 -3.33 1.17 8.35
N LEU A 659 -3.25 2.08 9.33
CA LEU A 659 -1.99 2.67 9.77
C LEU A 659 -1.06 1.64 10.41
N ALA A 660 -1.59 0.68 11.15
CA ALA A 660 -0.81 -0.39 11.74
C ALA A 660 -0.01 -1.19 10.70
N VAL A 661 -0.51 -1.26 9.47
CA VAL A 661 0.18 -1.92 8.35
C VAL A 661 1.08 -0.98 7.58
N ARG A 662 0.67 0.28 7.43
CA ARG A 662 1.37 1.25 6.58
C ARG A 662 2.48 2.03 7.28
N GLY A 663 2.25 2.39 8.54
CA GLY A 663 3.12 3.29 9.29
C GLY A 663 2.93 4.78 8.95
N TRP A 664 3.40 5.63 9.83
CA TRP A 664 3.39 7.10 9.69
C TRP A 664 4.80 7.69 9.61
N LEU A 665 5.76 7.00 10.19
CA LEU A 665 7.10 7.54 10.46
C LEU A 665 8.14 7.13 9.42
N GLU A 666 7.70 6.68 8.25
CA GLU A 666 8.63 6.18 7.23
C GLU A 666 9.08 7.29 6.27
N PRO A 667 10.25 7.87 6.48
CA PRO A 667 10.79 8.91 5.62
C PRO A 667 11.51 8.31 4.40
N SER A 668 10.91 7.36 3.71
CA SER A 668 11.42 6.83 2.47
C SER A 668 10.35 6.80 1.37
N TYR A 669 10.77 6.72 0.13
CA TYR A 669 9.84 6.82 -1.00
C TYR A 669 8.84 5.67 -1.07
N TYR A 670 9.22 4.51 -0.64
CA TYR A 670 8.32 3.38 -0.64
C TYR A 670 7.45 3.39 0.61
N PHE A 671 6.22 3.19 0.40
CA PHE A 671 5.21 3.34 1.41
C PHE A 671 4.48 2.02 1.64
N LEU A 672 5.19 1.04 2.16
CA LEU A 672 4.74 -0.34 2.20
C LEU A 672 4.65 -0.92 3.62
N GLY A 673 5.04 -0.14 4.62
CA GLY A 673 5.11 -0.64 5.99
C GLY A 673 6.04 -1.84 6.11
N ALA A 674 5.74 -2.70 7.06
CA ALA A 674 6.53 -3.91 7.29
C ALA A 674 6.29 -5.01 6.24
N ASP A 675 5.20 -4.94 5.52
CA ASP A 675 4.85 -5.92 4.50
C ASP A 675 4.77 -5.24 3.13
N PHE A 676 5.91 -5.10 2.52
CA PHE A 676 6.12 -4.46 1.24
C PHE A 676 5.65 -5.29 0.03
N SER A 677 5.04 -6.43 0.27
CA SER A 677 4.74 -7.38 -0.79
C SER A 677 3.80 -6.83 -1.85
N LEU A 678 3.03 -5.79 -1.54
CA LEU A 678 1.91 -5.48 -2.40
C LEU A 678 1.64 -3.96 -2.43
N SER A 679 2.51 -3.22 -3.12
CA SER A 679 2.39 -1.76 -3.27
C SER A 679 1.07 -1.31 -3.91
N TYR A 680 0.48 -2.12 -4.77
CA TYR A 680 -0.83 -1.85 -5.34
C TYR A 680 -1.93 -1.82 -4.25
N MET A 681 -1.83 -2.66 -3.23
CA MET A 681 -2.75 -2.62 -2.08
C MET A 681 -2.56 -1.35 -1.25
N ALA A 682 -1.33 -0.86 -1.13
CA ALA A 682 -1.06 0.42 -0.50
C ALA A 682 -1.75 1.57 -1.27
N ARG A 683 -1.74 1.52 -2.59
CA ARG A 683 -2.44 2.49 -3.45
C ARG A 683 -3.95 2.43 -3.24
N MET A 684 -4.53 1.26 -3.33
CA MET A 684 -5.98 1.08 -3.20
C MET A 684 -6.48 1.51 -1.82
N GLY A 685 -5.84 1.08 -0.77
CA GLY A 685 -6.20 1.51 0.57
C GLY A 685 -5.84 2.97 0.88
N GLY A 686 -4.86 3.55 0.17
CA GLY A 686 -4.53 4.97 0.21
C GLY A 686 -5.68 5.87 -0.27
N TRP A 687 -6.52 5.37 -1.18
CA TRP A 687 -7.74 6.06 -1.55
C TRP A 687 -8.62 6.37 -0.33
N GLY A 688 -8.89 5.40 0.51
CA GLY A 688 -9.69 5.60 1.72
C GLY A 688 -9.08 6.62 2.69
N ILE A 689 -7.75 6.59 2.86
CA ILE A 689 -7.05 7.55 3.72
C ILE A 689 -7.15 8.98 3.17
N LEU A 690 -6.94 9.15 1.87
CA LEU A 690 -7.02 10.47 1.23
C LEU A 690 -8.46 11.01 1.23
N ASP A 691 -9.43 10.18 0.90
CA ASP A 691 -10.84 10.56 0.94
C ASP A 691 -11.29 10.94 2.36
N TYR A 692 -10.83 10.18 3.38
CA TYR A 692 -11.08 10.53 4.78
C TYR A 692 -10.48 11.88 5.16
N ALA A 693 -9.24 12.15 4.74
CA ALA A 693 -8.60 13.44 4.96
C ALA A 693 -9.41 14.60 4.36
N LEU A 694 -9.94 14.40 3.16
CA LEU A 694 -10.67 15.42 2.42
C LEU A 694 -12.11 15.62 2.90
N SER A 695 -12.77 14.55 3.38
CA SER A 695 -14.21 14.57 3.66
C SER A 695 -14.58 14.50 5.15
N PHE A 696 -13.80 13.80 5.98
CA PHE A 696 -14.22 13.43 7.33
C PHE A 696 -13.29 13.85 8.47
N ALA A 697 -11.98 13.93 8.24
CA ALA A 697 -11.00 14.17 9.30
C ALA A 697 -11.17 15.58 9.89
N GLU A 698 -11.30 15.70 11.22
CA GLU A 698 -11.32 17.00 11.89
C GLU A 698 -9.97 17.72 11.72
N LYS A 699 -8.88 16.99 11.87
CA LYS A 699 -7.51 17.44 11.61
C LYS A 699 -6.97 16.67 10.40
N PRO A 700 -7.03 17.23 9.20
CA PRO A 700 -6.76 16.49 7.98
C PRO A 700 -5.26 16.28 7.68
N TRP A 701 -4.35 16.98 8.35
CA TRP A 701 -2.97 17.18 7.91
C TRP A 701 -2.18 15.88 7.79
N ASP A 702 -2.13 15.08 8.85
CA ASP A 702 -1.40 13.81 8.85
C ASP A 702 -2.04 12.80 7.87
N TRP A 703 -3.38 12.77 7.81
CA TRP A 703 -4.11 11.92 6.88
C TRP A 703 -3.92 12.35 5.43
N LEU A 704 -3.89 13.66 5.16
CA LEU A 704 -3.64 14.19 3.83
C LEU A 704 -2.21 13.86 3.37
N GLN A 705 -1.22 14.07 4.23
CA GLN A 705 0.17 13.69 3.98
C GLN A 705 0.27 12.20 3.67
N LEU A 706 -0.28 11.35 4.53
CA LEU A 706 -0.22 9.91 4.41
C LEU A 706 -0.94 9.40 3.16
N GLY A 707 -2.17 9.86 2.92
CA GLY A 707 -2.96 9.47 1.76
C GLY A 707 -2.32 9.90 0.45
N TYR A 708 -1.77 11.10 0.41
CA TYR A 708 -1.11 11.61 -0.79
C TYR A 708 0.25 10.95 -1.04
N ALA A 709 1.05 10.71 0.00
CA ALA A 709 2.28 9.95 -0.10
C ALA A 709 2.01 8.52 -0.59
N SER A 710 0.95 7.88 -0.11
CA SER A 710 0.49 6.56 -0.57
C SER A 710 0.10 6.58 -2.07
N TYR A 711 -0.58 7.63 -2.51
CA TYR A 711 -0.90 7.83 -3.92
C TYR A 711 0.35 7.93 -4.80
N LEU A 712 1.30 8.79 -4.42
CA LEU A 712 2.50 9.05 -5.22
C LEU A 712 3.47 7.87 -5.20
N SER A 713 3.68 7.22 -4.06
CA SER A 713 4.68 6.14 -3.93
C SER A 713 4.45 4.98 -4.91
N SER A 714 3.20 4.75 -5.25
CA SER A 714 2.86 3.69 -6.19
C SER A 714 3.34 3.97 -7.63
N PHE A 715 3.58 5.23 -7.98
CA PHE A 715 4.10 5.59 -9.30
C PHE A 715 5.58 5.24 -9.47
N ALA A 716 6.31 5.04 -8.39
CA ALA A 716 7.66 4.49 -8.46
C ALA A 716 7.71 3.14 -9.19
N LEU A 717 6.61 2.38 -9.15
CA LEU A 717 6.49 1.11 -9.87
C LEU A 717 6.28 1.27 -11.37
N MET A 718 5.78 2.40 -11.82
CA MET A 718 5.54 2.65 -13.24
C MET A 718 6.74 3.30 -13.93
N ASN A 719 7.58 3.95 -13.16
CA ASN A 719 8.70 4.69 -13.71
C ASN A 719 9.95 4.37 -12.92
N THR A 720 10.90 3.90 -13.61
CA THR A 720 12.02 3.33 -13.02
C THR A 720 13.26 4.00 -13.47
N GLY A 721 14.09 4.03 -12.61
CA GLY A 721 15.45 4.28 -12.85
C GLY A 721 16.12 3.21 -13.70
N THR A 722 17.39 3.15 -13.64
CA THR A 722 18.21 2.07 -14.20
C THR A 722 18.25 0.89 -13.22
N PRO A 723 18.69 -0.29 -13.64
CA PRO A 723 18.92 -1.40 -12.73
C PRO A 723 19.81 -1.05 -11.55
N GLU A 724 20.77 -0.15 -11.77
CA GLU A 724 21.75 0.26 -10.76
C GLU A 724 21.13 1.14 -9.65
N SER A 725 20.05 1.83 -9.95
CA SER A 725 19.38 2.73 -9.00
C SER A 725 17.97 2.26 -8.60
N ASN A 726 17.62 1.03 -8.93
CA ASN A 726 16.33 0.47 -8.61
C ASN A 726 16.49 -0.75 -7.72
N TYR A 727 16.24 -0.58 -6.44
CA TYR A 727 16.13 -1.69 -5.51
C TYR A 727 14.70 -1.86 -4.98
N GLY A 728 13.75 -1.36 -5.73
CA GLY A 728 12.34 -1.61 -5.47
C GLY A 728 11.91 -3.03 -5.80
N TYR A 729 10.71 -3.35 -5.38
CA TYR A 729 10.08 -4.65 -5.59
C TYR A 729 9.85 -4.99 -7.08
N TRP A 730 9.56 -3.95 -7.87
CA TRP A 730 9.32 -4.03 -9.30
C TRP A 730 10.55 -3.53 -10.07
N PHE A 731 10.87 -4.27 -11.10
CA PHE A 731 11.94 -3.90 -12.01
C PHE A 731 11.36 -3.40 -13.32
N PRO A 732 11.55 -2.16 -13.66
CA PRO A 732 11.03 -1.56 -14.87
C PRO A 732 11.98 -1.55 -16.04
N GLY A 733 11.44 -1.20 -17.21
CA GLY A 733 12.23 -1.07 -18.43
C GLY A 733 13.22 0.08 -18.37
N LYS A 734 14.43 -0.15 -18.85
CA LYS A 734 15.47 0.89 -18.96
C LYS A 734 15.02 2.09 -19.79
N GLU A 735 14.12 1.85 -20.72
CA GLU A 735 13.65 2.84 -21.68
C GLU A 735 12.54 3.74 -21.12
N ASN A 736 12.06 3.47 -19.92
CA ASN A 736 10.89 4.17 -19.36
C ASN A 736 9.71 4.20 -20.33
N ASP A 737 9.43 3.08 -20.96
CA ASP A 737 8.42 2.93 -22.04
C ASP A 737 7.04 2.50 -21.51
N GLY A 738 6.91 2.31 -20.21
CA GLY A 738 5.69 1.82 -19.54
C GLY A 738 5.71 0.33 -19.21
N ALA A 739 6.77 -0.40 -19.57
CA ALA A 739 6.96 -1.77 -19.11
C ALA A 739 7.21 -1.78 -17.61
N THR A 740 6.48 -2.62 -16.88
CA THR A 740 6.69 -2.87 -15.45
C THR A 740 6.63 -4.36 -15.16
N GLY A 741 7.27 -4.78 -14.11
CA GLY A 741 7.29 -6.17 -13.68
C GLY A 741 8.35 -6.41 -12.63
N TRP A 742 8.42 -7.62 -12.12
CA TRP A 742 9.44 -8.01 -11.17
C TRP A 742 10.81 -8.14 -11.82
N ALA A 743 11.84 -7.86 -11.05
CA ALA A 743 13.19 -8.25 -11.39
C ALA A 743 13.27 -9.78 -11.39
N PHE A 744 13.66 -10.33 -12.52
CA PHE A 744 13.75 -11.78 -12.69
C PHE A 744 14.86 -12.41 -11.84
N ASN A 745 15.90 -11.65 -11.53
CA ASN A 745 16.96 -12.05 -10.63
C ASN A 745 16.90 -11.16 -9.38
N THR A 746 16.18 -11.63 -8.40
CA THR A 746 15.93 -10.90 -7.16
C THR A 746 17.19 -10.55 -6.38
N GLN A 747 18.20 -11.40 -6.43
CA GLN A 747 19.46 -11.18 -5.73
C GLN A 747 20.29 -10.05 -6.34
N LYS A 748 20.07 -9.76 -7.62
CA LYS A 748 20.77 -8.69 -8.33
C LYS A 748 20.26 -7.29 -7.94
N TYR A 749 18.97 -7.18 -7.57
CA TYR A 749 18.29 -5.90 -7.40
C TYR A 749 17.84 -5.61 -5.95
N GLY A 750 18.41 -6.32 -5.01
CA GLY A 750 18.13 -6.13 -3.60
C GLY A 750 17.12 -7.13 -3.03
N ARG A 751 17.49 -7.75 -1.93
CA ARG A 751 16.67 -8.77 -1.27
C ARG A 751 15.60 -8.18 -0.35
N ILE A 752 15.85 -7.01 0.18
CA ILE A 752 14.98 -6.37 1.16
C ILE A 752 13.57 -6.07 0.62
N TRP A 753 13.49 -5.79 -0.66
CA TRP A 753 12.24 -5.45 -1.35
C TRP A 753 11.50 -6.65 -1.91
N LEU A 754 12.15 -7.79 -1.86
CA LEU A 754 11.66 -9.03 -2.43
C LEU A 754 11.32 -9.96 -1.27
N GLN A 755 10.05 -10.23 -1.09
CA GLN A 755 9.53 -11.01 0.02
C GLN A 755 10.19 -12.38 0.17
N SER A 756 10.58 -12.97 -0.95
CA SER A 756 11.25 -14.25 -0.97
C SER A 756 12.08 -14.37 -2.25
N ARG A 757 13.37 -14.58 -2.08
CA ARG A 757 14.26 -14.96 -3.18
C ARG A 757 13.89 -16.32 -3.80
N ASP A 758 13.19 -17.13 -3.06
CA ASP A 758 12.79 -18.48 -3.46
C ASP A 758 11.32 -18.52 -3.89
N ASN A 759 10.72 -17.36 -4.24
CA ASN A 759 9.36 -17.34 -4.72
C ASN A 759 9.27 -18.13 -6.03
N PRO A 760 8.64 -19.32 -6.03
CA PRO A 760 8.57 -20.18 -7.21
C PRO A 760 7.74 -19.59 -8.34
N ARG A 761 6.96 -18.56 -8.07
CA ARG A 761 6.15 -17.87 -9.07
C ARG A 761 6.99 -17.07 -10.06
N GLY A 762 8.21 -16.69 -9.67
CA GLY A 762 9.05 -15.84 -10.48
C GLY A 762 8.60 -14.37 -10.53
N ALA A 763 9.46 -13.51 -11.03
CA ALA A 763 9.26 -12.08 -10.97
C ALA A 763 8.14 -11.56 -11.88
N TRP A 764 7.97 -12.17 -13.03
CA TRP A 764 7.04 -11.69 -14.07
C TRP A 764 5.56 -11.98 -13.81
N ILE A 765 5.24 -12.92 -12.91
CA ILE A 765 3.87 -13.34 -12.65
C ILE A 765 3.02 -12.24 -11.99
N TYR A 766 3.65 -11.35 -11.27
CA TYR A 766 3.00 -10.25 -10.56
C TYR A 766 2.90 -8.95 -11.36
N ASP A 767 3.23 -8.97 -12.62
CA ASP A 767 3.06 -7.82 -13.51
C ASP A 767 1.62 -7.27 -13.46
N GLY A 768 0.62 -8.13 -13.46
CA GLY A 768 -0.77 -7.76 -13.39
C GLY A 768 -1.19 -7.08 -12.10
N GLU A 769 -0.60 -7.45 -10.98
CA GLU A 769 -0.93 -6.86 -9.68
C GLU A 769 -0.61 -5.36 -9.62
N ALA A 770 0.40 -4.88 -10.32
CA ALA A 770 0.66 -3.45 -10.44
C ALA A 770 -0.52 -2.72 -11.11
N ASP A 771 -1.10 -3.31 -12.14
CA ASP A 771 -2.20 -2.71 -12.89
C ASP A 771 -3.53 -2.72 -12.10
N LEU A 772 -3.69 -3.63 -11.16
CA LEU A 772 -4.81 -3.63 -10.23
C LEU A 772 -4.86 -2.32 -9.44
N GLY A 773 -3.74 -1.93 -8.84
CA GLY A 773 -3.64 -0.65 -8.14
C GLY A 773 -3.72 0.56 -9.09
N ASN A 774 -3.35 0.42 -10.35
CA ASN A 774 -3.41 1.51 -11.33
C ASN A 774 -4.84 1.99 -11.56
N GLY A 775 -5.85 1.12 -11.46
CA GLY A 775 -7.25 1.51 -11.52
C GLY A 775 -7.67 2.47 -10.40
N ALA A 776 -7.04 2.40 -9.23
CA ALA A 776 -7.32 3.31 -8.12
C ALA A 776 -6.84 4.75 -8.37
N ILE A 777 -5.94 4.99 -9.33
CA ILE A 777 -5.46 6.33 -9.68
C ILE A 777 -6.62 7.29 -9.93
N PHE A 778 -7.61 6.85 -10.71
CA PHE A 778 -8.74 7.70 -11.12
C PHE A 778 -9.70 8.00 -9.97
N ARG A 779 -9.67 7.21 -8.90
CA ARG A 779 -10.42 7.47 -7.67
C ARG A 779 -9.67 8.42 -6.72
N MET A 780 -8.33 8.37 -6.73
CA MET A 780 -7.47 9.16 -5.84
C MET A 780 -7.04 10.50 -6.42
N ALA A 781 -6.85 10.58 -7.74
CA ALA A 781 -6.29 11.76 -8.38
C ALA A 781 -7.05 13.04 -8.00
N ALA A 782 -6.39 13.95 -7.36
CA ALA A 782 -6.89 15.27 -6.98
C ALA A 782 -5.72 16.24 -6.79
N THR A 783 -5.93 17.49 -7.11
CA THR A 783 -5.04 18.57 -6.72
C THR A 783 -5.61 19.21 -5.45
N VAL A 784 -4.80 19.31 -4.39
CA VAL A 784 -5.24 19.85 -3.11
C VAL A 784 -4.39 21.06 -2.71
N LEU A 785 -5.00 22.22 -2.66
CA LEU A 785 -4.40 23.40 -2.03
C LEU A 785 -4.68 23.36 -0.54
N ALA A 786 -3.66 23.21 0.26
CA ALA A 786 -3.78 23.09 1.71
C ALA A 786 -2.93 24.13 2.46
N ARG A 787 -3.40 24.55 3.63
CA ARG A 787 -2.62 25.36 4.57
C ARG A 787 -2.18 24.47 5.72
N ASP A 788 -1.05 23.80 5.53
CA ASP A 788 -0.48 22.92 6.54
C ASP A 788 0.04 23.72 7.75
N PRO A 789 -0.21 23.28 8.99
CA PRO A 789 0.24 24.00 10.19
C PRO A 789 1.77 24.18 10.29
N LEU A 790 2.54 23.20 9.77
CA LEU A 790 4.00 23.23 9.81
C LEU A 790 4.60 23.86 8.54
N PHE A 791 4.10 23.47 7.36
CA PHE A 791 4.68 23.85 6.07
C PHE A 791 4.06 25.07 5.42
N GLY A 792 2.98 25.62 6.00
CA GLY A 792 2.24 26.71 5.40
C GLY A 792 1.47 26.28 4.15
N TRP A 793 1.27 27.20 3.20
CA TRP A 793 0.58 26.88 1.97
C TRP A 793 1.36 25.91 1.09
N PHE A 794 0.64 24.89 0.62
CA PHE A 794 1.18 23.87 -0.27
C PHE A 794 0.13 23.32 -1.24
N ALA A 795 0.53 22.98 -2.45
CA ALA A 795 -0.33 22.31 -3.43
C ALA A 795 0.10 20.85 -3.63
N TYR A 796 -0.63 19.93 -3.03
CA TYR A 796 -0.49 18.53 -3.34
C TYR A 796 -0.98 18.25 -4.76
N GLY A 797 -0.21 17.55 -5.56
CA GLY A 797 -0.54 17.25 -6.97
C GLY A 797 -0.56 18.45 -7.88
N GLY A 798 0.13 19.51 -7.55
CA GLY A 798 0.19 20.73 -8.37
C GLY A 798 1.37 21.63 -8.04
N THR A 799 1.52 22.71 -8.81
CA THR A 799 2.50 23.76 -8.53
C THR A 799 1.79 25.04 -8.09
N LEU A 800 2.21 25.59 -6.95
CA LEU A 800 1.63 26.76 -6.33
C LEU A 800 2.43 28.03 -6.67
N SER A 801 1.70 29.09 -7.00
CA SER A 801 2.18 30.49 -6.98
C SER A 801 1.24 31.29 -6.11
N GLU A 802 1.78 31.99 -5.12
CA GLU A 802 1.03 32.77 -4.13
C GLU A 802 1.34 34.25 -4.29
N SER A 803 0.30 35.12 -4.24
CA SER A 803 0.42 36.57 -4.20
C SER A 803 -0.73 37.14 -3.39
N GLU A 804 -0.43 37.75 -2.25
CA GLU A 804 -1.36 38.37 -1.31
C GLU A 804 -2.65 37.59 -1.04
N ARG A 805 -3.49 37.22 -1.00
CA ARG A 805 -4.69 36.38 -0.85
C ARG A 805 -5.13 35.69 -2.15
N ARG A 806 -4.22 35.58 -3.13
CA ARG A 806 -4.50 34.91 -4.40
C ARG A 806 -3.56 33.74 -4.59
N PHE A 807 -4.12 32.56 -4.75
CA PHE A 807 -3.43 31.31 -4.91
C PHE A 807 -3.69 30.77 -6.32
N SER A 808 -2.63 30.58 -7.09
CA SER A 808 -2.68 30.05 -8.44
C SER A 808 -2.03 28.66 -8.43
N VAL A 809 -2.82 27.63 -8.65
CA VAL A 809 -2.36 26.24 -8.63
C VAL A 809 -2.52 25.62 -10.02
N ILE A 810 -1.41 25.14 -10.61
CA ILE A 810 -1.46 24.37 -11.85
C ILE A 810 -1.56 22.88 -11.49
N PRO A 811 -2.70 22.22 -11.78
CA PRO A 811 -2.89 20.80 -11.49
C PRO A 811 -1.92 19.89 -12.25
N LYS A 812 -1.32 18.93 -11.53
CA LYS A 812 -0.38 17.93 -12.05
C LYS A 812 -0.65 16.51 -11.47
N ASP A 813 -1.87 16.30 -11.01
CA ASP A 813 -2.31 15.03 -10.41
C ASP A 813 -2.50 13.88 -11.43
N GLY A 814 -2.32 14.14 -12.71
CA GLY A 814 -2.43 13.14 -13.78
C GLY A 814 -3.80 13.03 -14.43
N VAL A 815 -4.86 13.48 -13.79
CA VAL A 815 -6.25 13.43 -14.30
C VAL A 815 -6.84 14.81 -14.49
N ARG A 816 -6.56 15.74 -13.59
CA ARG A 816 -6.96 17.15 -13.65
C ARG A 816 -8.48 17.34 -13.68
N ASN A 817 -9.22 16.62 -12.85
CA ASN A 817 -10.67 16.74 -12.77
C ASN A 817 -11.20 17.04 -11.38
N ARG A 818 -10.33 16.97 -10.34
CA ARG A 818 -10.68 17.29 -8.94
C ARG A 818 -9.72 18.32 -8.37
N PHE A 819 -10.30 19.29 -7.64
CA PHE A 819 -9.54 20.29 -6.92
C PHE A 819 -10.16 20.54 -5.55
N TRP A 820 -9.30 20.58 -4.53
CA TRP A 820 -9.72 20.84 -3.15
C TRP A 820 -8.99 22.02 -2.56
N ILE A 821 -9.69 22.75 -1.70
CA ILE A 821 -9.13 23.74 -0.79
C ILE A 821 -9.35 23.23 0.61
N VAL A 822 -8.27 23.10 1.40
CA VAL A 822 -8.28 22.55 2.75
C VAL A 822 -7.52 23.49 3.68
N THR A 823 -8.24 24.07 4.64
CA THR A 823 -7.70 24.88 5.72
C THR A 823 -8.34 24.47 7.03
N ASP A 824 -7.96 25.09 8.14
CA ASP A 824 -8.63 24.86 9.44
C ASP A 824 -10.11 25.26 9.41
N GLU A 825 -10.47 26.25 8.55
CA GLU A 825 -11.79 26.85 8.50
C GLU A 825 -12.61 26.43 7.28
N GLU A 826 -11.93 26.04 6.18
CA GLU A 826 -12.58 25.80 4.88
C GLU A 826 -12.20 24.45 4.31
N ARG A 827 -13.22 23.75 3.84
CA ARG A 827 -13.09 22.52 3.08
C ARG A 827 -14.01 22.56 1.88
N THR A 828 -13.45 22.82 0.72
CA THR A 828 -14.20 22.96 -0.52
C THR A 828 -13.59 22.07 -1.60
N GLY A 829 -14.37 21.14 -2.13
CA GLY A 829 -14.01 20.27 -3.25
C GLY A 829 -14.83 20.56 -4.49
N ILE A 830 -14.18 20.57 -5.65
CA ILE A 830 -14.83 20.65 -6.96
C ILE A 830 -14.38 19.48 -7.83
N GLU A 831 -15.31 18.88 -8.55
CA GLU A 831 -15.08 17.75 -9.44
C GLU A 831 -15.85 17.92 -10.73
N VAL A 832 -15.22 17.56 -11.84
CA VAL A 832 -15.84 17.52 -13.17
C VAL A 832 -15.87 16.06 -13.65
N THR A 833 -17.04 15.58 -14.06
CA THR A 833 -17.24 14.13 -14.32
C THR A 833 -16.70 13.65 -15.66
N ARG A 834 -16.74 14.45 -16.71
CA ARG A 834 -16.37 14.03 -18.07
C ARG A 834 -15.13 14.74 -18.61
N ASP A 835 -15.05 16.05 -18.40
CA ASP A 835 -13.97 16.90 -18.89
C ASP A 835 -12.85 17.06 -17.84
N GLY A 836 -11.98 18.01 -18.03
CA GLY A 836 -10.91 18.30 -17.08
C GLY A 836 -10.52 19.76 -17.04
N PHE A 837 -9.71 20.10 -16.06
CA PHE A 837 -9.07 21.40 -15.99
C PHE A 837 -8.02 21.48 -17.10
N LYS A 838 -7.97 22.61 -17.78
CA LYS A 838 -7.05 22.80 -18.89
C LYS A 838 -5.61 22.56 -18.46
N LYS A 839 -4.89 21.78 -19.27
CA LYS A 839 -3.48 21.49 -19.04
C LYS A 839 -2.66 22.78 -18.97
N ASP A 840 -1.76 22.85 -17.99
CA ASP A 840 -0.86 23.98 -17.72
C ASP A 840 -1.57 25.33 -17.43
N ALA A 841 -2.90 25.32 -17.26
CA ALA A 841 -3.64 26.50 -16.81
C ALA A 841 -3.91 26.43 -15.29
N PRO A 842 -3.85 27.57 -14.57
CA PRO A 842 -4.07 27.56 -13.15
C PRO A 842 -5.55 27.49 -12.77
N VAL A 843 -5.83 26.78 -11.69
CA VAL A 843 -6.99 27.03 -10.84
C VAL A 843 -6.61 28.15 -9.88
N VAL A 844 -7.37 29.24 -9.90
CA VAL A 844 -7.07 30.44 -9.10
C VAL A 844 -8.11 30.59 -8.01
N TRP A 845 -7.68 30.52 -6.77
CA TRP A 845 -8.49 30.86 -5.62
C TRP A 845 -8.11 32.22 -5.06
N SER A 846 -9.10 33.12 -4.96
CA SER A 846 -8.97 34.44 -4.33
C SER A 846 -9.73 34.41 -3.01
N SER A 847 -9.04 34.17 -1.90
CA SER A 847 -9.65 33.99 -0.58
C SER A 847 -10.37 35.23 -0.07
N GLY A 848 -9.86 36.44 -0.41
CA GLY A 848 -10.49 37.71 -0.03
C GLY A 848 -11.80 37.99 -0.78
N GLU A 849 -11.97 37.48 -1.98
CA GLU A 849 -13.17 37.63 -2.82
C GLU A 849 -14.10 36.41 -2.73
N GLY A 850 -13.68 35.32 -2.09
CA GLY A 850 -14.40 34.04 -2.08
C GLY A 850 -14.64 33.52 -3.50
N THR A 851 -13.64 33.62 -4.42
CA THR A 851 -13.81 33.19 -5.81
C THR A 851 -12.82 32.10 -6.22
N ILE A 852 -13.31 31.09 -6.92
CA ILE A 852 -12.50 30.10 -7.62
C ILE A 852 -12.70 30.30 -9.12
N ARG A 853 -11.61 30.41 -9.87
CA ARG A 853 -11.60 30.57 -11.33
C ARG A 853 -10.76 29.47 -11.96
N LEU A 854 -11.28 28.85 -13.00
CA LEU A 854 -10.57 27.82 -13.74
C LEU A 854 -11.02 27.76 -15.18
N THR A 855 -10.18 27.12 -16.01
CA THR A 855 -10.50 26.85 -17.41
C THR A 855 -10.77 25.36 -17.55
N LEU A 856 -11.92 25.01 -18.13
CA LEU A 856 -12.23 23.63 -18.53
C LEU A 856 -11.77 23.41 -19.97
N GLU A 857 -11.26 22.21 -20.25
CA GLU A 857 -10.98 21.74 -21.61
C GLU A 857 -11.96 20.65 -22.01
N ASN A 858 -12.54 20.80 -23.18
CA ASN A 858 -13.36 19.76 -23.79
C ASN A 858 -12.48 18.65 -24.36
N ARG A 859 -12.50 17.48 -23.73
CA ARG A 859 -11.63 16.34 -24.09
C ARG A 859 -12.14 15.54 -25.29
N SER A 860 -13.43 15.61 -25.61
CA SER A 860 -14.02 14.94 -26.77
C SER A 860 -13.98 15.75 -28.06
N GLY A 861 -13.95 17.07 -27.95
CA GLY A 861 -14.12 18.00 -29.05
C GLY A 861 -15.58 18.23 -29.48
N ASP A 862 -16.51 17.42 -29.01
CA ASP A 862 -17.92 17.47 -29.35
C ASP A 862 -18.74 18.31 -28.36
N LYS A 863 -19.95 18.71 -28.76
CA LYS A 863 -20.90 19.34 -27.84
C LYS A 863 -21.52 18.30 -26.94
N HIS A 864 -21.48 18.54 -25.64
CA HIS A 864 -22.07 17.67 -24.65
C HIS A 864 -22.40 18.42 -23.35
N GLU A 865 -22.87 17.69 -22.37
CA GLU A 865 -23.02 18.17 -21.00
C GLU A 865 -22.00 17.45 -20.10
N THR A 866 -21.44 18.21 -19.16
CA THR A 866 -20.64 17.65 -18.08
C THR A 866 -21.24 18.09 -16.74
N VAL A 867 -21.06 17.28 -15.70
CA VAL A 867 -21.55 17.63 -14.36
C VAL A 867 -20.41 18.17 -13.52
N LEU A 868 -20.61 19.34 -12.95
CA LEU A 868 -19.77 19.87 -11.89
C LEU A 868 -20.38 19.48 -10.54
N ILE A 869 -19.57 18.87 -9.69
CA ILE A 869 -19.92 18.50 -8.33
C ILE A 869 -19.14 19.41 -7.38
N ILE A 870 -19.84 20.04 -6.45
CA ILE A 870 -19.25 20.92 -5.43
C ILE A 870 -19.58 20.32 -4.06
N ARG A 871 -18.54 20.04 -3.28
CA ARG A 871 -18.62 19.60 -1.88
C ARG A 871 -18.17 20.77 -1.01
N SER A 872 -19.11 21.41 -0.33
CA SER A 872 -18.81 22.59 0.50
C SER A 872 -20.01 22.92 1.38
N ASN A 873 -19.77 23.37 2.58
CA ASN A 873 -20.80 23.91 3.46
C ASN A 873 -21.30 25.29 3.00
N ASP A 874 -20.61 25.91 2.06
CA ASP A 874 -20.94 27.22 1.55
C ASP A 874 -21.88 27.17 0.34
N ARG A 875 -22.58 28.26 0.12
CA ARG A 875 -23.41 28.44 -1.07
C ARG A 875 -22.61 29.11 -2.18
N TRP A 876 -22.70 28.57 -3.39
CA TRP A 876 -21.94 29.04 -4.54
C TRP A 876 -22.84 29.55 -5.68
N THR A 877 -22.44 30.65 -6.28
CA THR A 877 -22.97 31.11 -7.57
C THR A 877 -21.96 30.76 -8.67
N LEU A 878 -22.47 30.17 -9.77
CA LEU A 878 -21.65 29.70 -10.88
C LEU A 878 -21.90 30.48 -12.14
N THR A 879 -20.83 30.73 -12.87
CA THR A 879 -20.88 31.26 -14.24
C THR A 879 -19.96 30.44 -15.14
N LEU A 880 -20.47 30.11 -16.33
CA LEU A 880 -19.69 29.48 -17.39
C LEU A 880 -19.69 30.44 -18.59
N ASP A 881 -18.52 30.88 -19.03
CA ASP A 881 -18.35 31.91 -20.10
C ASP A 881 -19.21 33.15 -19.88
N GLY A 882 -19.26 33.61 -18.63
CA GLY A 882 -20.06 34.78 -18.23
C GLY A 882 -21.56 34.54 -18.07
N ARG A 883 -22.08 33.35 -18.39
CA ARG A 883 -23.49 33.00 -18.21
C ARG A 883 -23.71 32.29 -16.89
N ARG A 884 -24.74 32.70 -16.15
CA ARG A 884 -25.09 32.07 -14.87
C ARG A 884 -25.60 30.66 -15.10
N ILE A 885 -25.06 29.70 -14.33
CA ILE A 885 -25.46 28.30 -14.32
C ILE A 885 -26.33 28.02 -13.09
N ARG A 886 -27.40 27.27 -13.31
CA ARG A 886 -28.30 26.84 -12.22
C ARG A 886 -27.68 25.66 -11.47
N THR A 887 -27.69 25.72 -10.13
CA THR A 887 -27.27 24.66 -9.24
C THR A 887 -28.44 23.89 -8.69
N ARG A 888 -28.24 22.62 -8.40
CA ARG A 888 -29.20 21.74 -7.75
C ARG A 888 -28.54 21.10 -6.53
N LYS A 889 -29.20 21.13 -5.38
CA LYS A 889 -28.73 20.40 -4.19
C LYS A 889 -28.97 18.91 -4.41
N ASN A 890 -27.95 18.08 -4.16
CA ASN A 890 -28.10 16.63 -4.13
C ASN A 890 -28.47 16.20 -2.71
N ASN A 891 -29.71 15.78 -2.50
CA ASN A 891 -30.24 15.42 -1.19
C ASN A 891 -30.07 13.92 -0.87
N ARG A 892 -29.36 13.16 -1.72
CA ARG A 892 -29.25 11.70 -1.56
C ARG A 892 -28.21 11.27 -0.53
N MET A 893 -27.32 12.15 -0.14
CA MET A 893 -26.28 11.87 0.86
C MET A 893 -26.32 12.91 1.96
N ALA A 894 -25.82 12.54 3.14
CA ALA A 894 -25.70 13.46 4.29
C ALA A 894 -24.62 14.54 4.07
N GLU A 895 -23.87 14.47 2.99
CA GLU A 895 -22.93 15.52 2.58
C GLU A 895 -23.66 16.67 1.90
N GLU A 896 -23.21 17.91 2.14
CA GLU A 896 -23.67 19.06 1.38
C GLU A 896 -23.04 19.08 -0.01
N VAL A 897 -23.68 18.38 -0.93
CA VAL A 897 -23.28 18.28 -2.33
C VAL A 897 -24.20 19.12 -3.22
N VAL A 898 -23.59 19.97 -4.04
CA VAL A 898 -24.29 20.77 -5.04
C VAL A 898 -23.81 20.35 -6.42
N GLU A 899 -24.75 20.08 -7.31
CA GLU A 899 -24.48 19.71 -8.71
C GLU A 899 -24.89 20.84 -9.67
N ALA A 900 -24.17 20.96 -10.77
CA ALA A 900 -24.50 21.82 -11.88
C ALA A 900 -24.20 21.16 -13.22
N VAL A 901 -25.16 21.17 -14.13
CA VAL A 901 -24.97 20.71 -15.51
C VAL A 901 -24.37 21.84 -16.33
N LEU A 902 -23.20 21.61 -16.88
CA LEU A 902 -22.44 22.56 -17.67
C LEU A 902 -22.57 22.20 -19.16
N PRO A 903 -23.16 23.07 -20.00
CA PRO A 903 -23.20 22.85 -21.44
C PRO A 903 -21.81 23.14 -22.04
N ILE A 904 -21.12 22.12 -22.49
CA ILE A 904 -19.79 22.19 -23.07
C ILE A 904 -19.91 22.20 -24.60
N THR A 905 -19.28 23.20 -25.21
CA THR A 905 -19.13 23.29 -26.68
C THR A 905 -17.69 22.98 -27.08
N GLY A 906 -17.33 23.11 -28.33
CA GLY A 906 -15.95 22.92 -28.76
C GLY A 906 -14.99 23.93 -28.11
N GLY A 907 -13.84 23.45 -27.62
CA GLY A 907 -12.78 24.32 -27.10
C GLY A 907 -12.72 24.41 -25.57
N GLU A 908 -12.44 25.64 -25.09
CA GLU A 908 -12.17 25.93 -23.69
C GLU A 908 -13.29 26.78 -23.10
N HIS A 909 -13.57 26.55 -21.82
CA HIS A 909 -14.62 27.26 -21.11
C HIS A 909 -14.09 27.85 -19.80
N GLN A 910 -14.47 29.12 -19.52
CA GLN A 910 -14.13 29.78 -18.27
C GLN A 910 -15.22 29.54 -17.22
N LEU A 911 -14.84 28.80 -16.16
CA LEU A 911 -15.71 28.57 -15.02
C LEU A 911 -15.32 29.45 -13.85
N ILE A 912 -16.29 30.14 -13.29
CA ILE A 912 -16.12 30.97 -12.09
C ILE A 912 -17.15 30.54 -11.05
N LEU A 913 -16.65 30.19 -9.86
CA LEU A 913 -17.45 29.96 -8.69
C LEU A 913 -17.25 31.14 -7.73
N ARG A 914 -18.33 31.66 -7.21
CA ARG A 914 -18.32 32.77 -6.22
C ARG A 914 -19.11 32.33 -5.00
N LYS A 915 -18.48 32.39 -3.84
CA LYS A 915 -19.11 32.16 -2.55
C LYS A 915 -20.14 33.26 -2.30
N ASN A 916 -21.32 32.85 -1.89
CA ASN A 916 -22.37 33.83 -1.53
C ASN A 916 -22.14 34.24 -0.07
N GLU A 917 -22.32 35.50 0.24
CA GLU A 917 -22.25 36.05 1.61
C GLU A 917 -23.38 35.48 2.49
#